data_ae7cd7eb76ec92d7eac7988a44c167fc
#
_entry.id   ae7cd7eb76ec92d7eac7988a44c167fc
#
_cell.length_a   1.000
_cell.length_b   1.000
_cell.length_c   1.000
_cell.angle_alpha   90.00
_cell.angle_beta   90.00
_cell.angle_gamma   90.00
#
_symmetry.space_group_name_H-M   'P 1'
#
loop_
_entity.id
_entity.type
_entity.pdbx_description
1 polymer ?
#
loop_
_entity_poly.entity_id
_entity_poly.type
_entity_poly.pdbx_seq_one_letter_code
_entity_poly.pdbx_strand_id
1 'polypeptide(L)'
;MITINKKTVRSTVTPSAGGTQSNELQAAIKSVTSSTTVGAVFLYDTSADSDGGKWRSKCKGLSWFDEASSTTRSARSEFPAMALIVADSVSGVTIYDLDDPAMPMWMVFNGLSGNYDTKMLWASGNAAGGGLFALNGRVLLGRTWVDFSSDEGGYHHTSAPKIYTGGIGDRNGTTLGGSSIYGAIADNTVNDISATILEGAEIGALGLPIPTVAVATAGGVSVIHPSGDVYNQTHTVYGNNQANSIFWDDKGGLSWASRGGNIYNLHLSNPLYATSSAAPDKIFYTLNNVGSYFPYLLGGTTPITARAGISGEGFASGSSNGLSLVKQNTGNLEESAVTHINSTYNSGYQIGDIRFAGLAGSRTADRSVKANTLAMTGSVTAGVVATDAELGAYSGFSATDYLSQAHDADFDFGTTDFSVMFWVKYSSASGGEYLLKRDTTGGTSNKFGIYTGGSNFTVYAGTESDLSALDVDDGSWHQIGLVRTGGKLYTLEDGKYGASGVASVSTVSNGSAVLHIGQSTDGTSPATNASLSLLRISKTAPSPKQIADIYAAEKPLFQAGAKCLLQSGNNAVNGLAYDKSTSLLTVAQNITSAVPGATIFRGLEQVATFDGKDYDAWSGYSIHDVSTAGGVSVYSRQAGTGGTILDLPALDVRAELNEGESKIPDDGKLHFSASILGATATNIAHIPVNENEAVFVSANVRANEYGGNGERAFYQLKSIYRQDIGGNIVLDDEISTLGSETTASMVAKFDSNTPKGAIEIEVTGVALKQIVWTASVEVQRISEKLYER
;
A
#
# COMPACT_ATOMS: atom_id res chain seq x y z
N MET A 1 -17.05 -27.90 -8.02
CA MET A 1 -16.34 -26.66 -8.32
C MET A 1 -16.45 -25.84 -7.05
N ILE A 2 -15.50 -25.97 -6.13
CA ILE A 2 -15.43 -25.08 -4.96
C ILE A 2 -14.65 -23.87 -5.48
N THR A 3 -15.38 -22.87 -5.91
CA THR A 3 -14.79 -21.55 -6.03
C THR A 3 -14.40 -21.19 -4.60
N ILE A 4 -13.12 -21.19 -4.27
CA ILE A 4 -12.65 -20.49 -3.07
C ILE A 4 -12.95 -19.04 -3.36
N ASN A 5 -14.12 -18.62 -2.89
CA ASN A 5 -14.44 -17.22 -2.87
C ASN A 5 -13.34 -16.60 -2.04
N LYS A 6 -12.57 -15.64 -2.58
CA LYS A 6 -11.53 -14.86 -1.88
C LYS A 6 -11.96 -14.40 -0.48
N LYS A 7 -13.24 -14.55 -0.16
CA LYS A 7 -13.92 -14.16 1.08
C LYS A 7 -14.18 -15.28 2.08
N THR A 8 -14.19 -16.54 1.67
CA THR A 8 -14.38 -17.67 2.61
C THR A 8 -13.12 -17.89 3.45
N VAL A 9 -11.95 -17.51 2.93
CA VAL A 9 -10.67 -17.56 3.65
C VAL A 9 -10.60 -16.48 4.74
N ARG A 10 -11.31 -15.33 4.56
CA ARG A 10 -11.35 -14.24 5.56
C ARG A 10 -12.14 -14.57 6.83
N SER A 11 -13.00 -15.57 6.82
CA SER A 11 -13.95 -15.82 7.92
C SER A 11 -13.46 -16.78 9.00
N THR A 12 -12.27 -17.34 8.91
CA THR A 12 -11.86 -18.42 9.81
C THR A 12 -10.63 -18.14 10.68
N VAL A 13 -10.01 -16.95 10.60
CA VAL A 13 -8.87 -16.64 11.45
C VAL A 13 -9.18 -15.43 12.33
N THR A 14 -9.61 -15.69 13.56
CA THR A 14 -9.52 -14.73 14.65
C THR A 14 -8.05 -14.68 15.13
N PRO A 15 -7.48 -13.50 15.42
CA PRO A 15 -6.16 -13.40 16.02
C PRO A 15 -6.26 -13.68 17.53
N SER A 16 -6.48 -14.93 17.87
CA SER A 16 -6.21 -15.43 19.22
C SER A 16 -5.62 -16.81 19.07
N ALA A 17 -4.34 -16.91 19.40
CA ALA A 17 -3.54 -18.14 19.47
C ALA A 17 -3.63 -18.98 18.16
N GLY A 18 -2.62 -18.83 17.32
CA GLY A 18 -2.23 -19.68 16.18
C GLY A 18 -3.31 -20.60 15.62
N GLY A 19 -4.06 -20.09 14.63
CA GLY A 19 -5.09 -20.90 14.00
C GLY A 19 -4.48 -22.21 13.43
N THR A 20 -5.17 -23.32 13.62
CA THR A 20 -4.74 -24.66 13.18
C THR A 20 -4.32 -24.72 11.71
N GLN A 21 -4.93 -23.92 10.83
CA GLN A 21 -4.56 -23.90 9.40
C GLN A 21 -3.17 -23.26 9.14
N SER A 22 -2.80 -22.18 9.83
CA SER A 22 -1.45 -21.62 9.70
C SER A 22 -0.40 -22.58 10.29
N ASN A 23 -0.74 -23.31 11.35
CA ASN A 23 0.12 -24.32 11.94
C ASN A 23 0.25 -25.56 11.05
N GLU A 24 -0.80 -25.96 10.35
CA GLU A 24 -0.76 -27.10 9.41
C GLU A 24 0.04 -26.77 8.15
N LEU A 25 -0.14 -25.58 7.57
CA LEU A 25 0.69 -25.10 6.48
C LEU A 25 2.14 -24.91 6.91
N GLN A 26 2.35 -24.32 8.07
CA GLN A 26 3.69 -24.19 8.66
C GLN A 26 4.32 -25.56 8.90
N ALA A 27 3.58 -26.56 9.36
CA ALA A 27 4.07 -27.92 9.53
C ALA A 27 4.35 -28.60 8.17
N ALA A 28 3.51 -28.43 7.17
CA ALA A 28 3.71 -28.95 5.82
C ALA A 28 4.92 -28.29 5.14
N ILE A 29 5.06 -26.98 5.20
CA ILE A 29 6.22 -26.24 4.69
C ILE A 29 7.47 -26.54 5.53
N LYS A 30 7.38 -26.65 6.85
CA LYS A 30 8.48 -27.09 7.71
C LYS A 30 8.98 -28.49 7.37
N SER A 31 8.12 -29.42 6.98
CA SER A 31 8.55 -30.76 6.58
C SER A 31 9.38 -30.76 5.30
N VAL A 32 9.22 -29.77 4.43
CA VAL A 32 9.94 -29.58 3.16
C VAL A 32 11.13 -28.61 3.30
N THR A 33 11.02 -27.58 4.17
CA THR A 33 12.00 -26.49 4.32
C THR A 33 12.70 -26.45 5.69
N SER A 34 12.45 -27.39 6.60
CA SER A 34 12.88 -27.31 8.01
C SER A 34 14.40 -27.27 8.23
N SER A 35 15.20 -27.67 7.26
CA SER A 35 16.69 -27.64 7.32
C SER A 35 17.30 -26.62 6.35
N THR A 36 16.52 -25.73 5.71
CA THR A 36 16.92 -25.00 4.50
C THR A 36 16.65 -23.51 4.60
N THR A 37 17.41 -22.72 3.88
CA THR A 37 17.16 -21.29 3.71
C THR A 37 16.17 -21.10 2.57
N VAL A 38 14.99 -20.55 2.87
CA VAL A 38 14.05 -20.09 1.85
C VAL A 38 14.61 -18.81 1.24
N GLY A 39 14.85 -18.84 -0.07
CA GLY A 39 15.41 -17.71 -0.81
C GLY A 39 14.34 -16.74 -1.31
N ALA A 40 13.20 -17.26 -1.77
CA ALA A 40 12.10 -16.45 -2.28
C ALA A 40 10.76 -17.18 -2.12
N VAL A 41 9.69 -16.40 -1.96
CA VAL A 41 8.29 -16.87 -1.93
C VAL A 41 7.43 -16.02 -2.86
N PHE A 42 6.44 -16.65 -3.49
CA PHE A 42 5.48 -15.96 -4.33
C PHE A 42 4.09 -16.58 -4.23
N LEU A 43 3.10 -15.77 -3.93
CA LEU A 43 1.68 -16.14 -4.04
C LEU A 43 1.20 -15.82 -5.45
N TYR A 44 0.87 -16.85 -6.20
CA TYR A 44 0.37 -16.72 -7.55
C TYR A 44 -1.14 -16.93 -7.60
N ASP A 45 -1.87 -15.83 -7.70
CA ASP A 45 -3.31 -15.80 -7.97
C ASP A 45 -3.53 -15.73 -9.48
N THR A 46 -3.84 -16.86 -10.11
CA THR A 46 -4.07 -16.93 -11.56
C THR A 46 -5.29 -16.13 -12.02
N SER A 47 -6.17 -15.68 -11.13
CA SER A 47 -7.28 -14.79 -11.47
C SER A 47 -6.80 -13.39 -11.89
N ALA A 48 -5.57 -13.03 -11.58
CA ALA A 48 -4.92 -11.80 -12.03
C ALA A 48 -4.29 -11.92 -13.43
N ASP A 49 -4.22 -13.11 -14.00
CA ASP A 49 -3.76 -13.32 -15.37
C ASP A 49 -4.70 -12.69 -16.39
N SER A 50 -4.20 -12.43 -17.58
CA SER A 50 -4.92 -11.73 -18.66
C SER A 50 -6.25 -12.37 -19.06
N ASP A 51 -6.41 -13.69 -18.89
CA ASP A 51 -7.66 -14.41 -19.17
C ASP A 51 -8.43 -14.83 -17.88
N GLY A 52 -8.00 -14.33 -16.71
CA GLY A 52 -8.59 -14.68 -15.42
C GLY A 52 -8.31 -16.11 -14.99
N GLY A 53 -7.17 -16.68 -15.42
CA GLY A 53 -6.74 -18.04 -15.08
C GLY A 53 -7.45 -19.16 -15.86
N LYS A 54 -8.16 -18.83 -16.94
CA LYS A 54 -8.85 -19.81 -17.77
C LYS A 54 -7.90 -20.69 -18.57
N TRP A 55 -6.67 -20.29 -18.78
CA TRP A 55 -5.62 -21.06 -19.45
C TRP A 55 -5.39 -22.42 -18.79
N ARG A 56 -5.51 -22.51 -17.45
CA ARG A 56 -5.25 -23.72 -16.65
C ARG A 56 -6.02 -24.95 -17.16
N SER A 57 -7.28 -24.76 -17.49
CA SER A 57 -8.15 -25.84 -18.03
C SER A 57 -7.85 -26.21 -19.49
N LYS A 58 -7.09 -25.38 -20.21
CA LYS A 58 -6.75 -25.59 -21.62
C LYS A 58 -5.45 -26.38 -21.82
N CYS A 59 -4.72 -26.69 -20.74
CA CYS A 59 -3.41 -27.33 -20.79
C CYS A 59 -3.44 -28.86 -20.98
N LYS A 60 -4.62 -29.47 -21.13
CA LYS A 60 -4.73 -30.91 -21.38
C LYS A 60 -3.91 -31.33 -22.62
N GLY A 61 -3.08 -32.35 -22.45
CA GLY A 61 -2.17 -32.86 -23.49
C GLY A 61 -0.74 -32.28 -23.41
N LEU A 62 -0.49 -31.31 -22.54
CA LEU A 62 0.87 -30.84 -22.22
C LEU A 62 1.57 -31.85 -21.28
N SER A 63 2.89 -31.91 -21.37
CA SER A 63 3.69 -32.97 -20.71
C SER A 63 3.50 -33.00 -19.18
N TRP A 64 3.35 -31.83 -18.56
CA TRP A 64 3.14 -31.69 -17.12
C TRP A 64 1.71 -31.96 -16.68
N PHE A 65 0.72 -31.70 -17.54
CA PHE A 65 -0.71 -31.82 -17.20
C PHE A 65 -1.13 -33.30 -17.03
N ASP A 66 -0.64 -34.17 -17.92
CA ASP A 66 -0.95 -35.58 -17.93
C ASP A 66 0.11 -36.44 -17.18
N GLU A 67 1.03 -35.76 -16.45
CA GLU A 67 2.06 -36.42 -15.65
C GLU A 67 1.45 -37.24 -14.50
N ALA A 68 1.90 -38.49 -14.34
CA ALA A 68 1.45 -39.33 -13.25
C ALA A 68 1.91 -38.80 -11.87
N SER A 69 1.10 -39.02 -10.85
CA SER A 69 1.44 -38.65 -9.47
C SER A 69 2.69 -39.37 -8.98
N SER A 70 3.55 -38.66 -8.26
CA SER A 70 4.84 -39.13 -7.75
C SER A 70 5.25 -38.35 -6.50
N THR A 71 6.46 -38.52 -6.02
CA THR A 71 7.03 -37.70 -4.92
C THR A 71 7.32 -36.25 -5.34
N THR A 72 7.23 -35.91 -6.64
CA THR A 72 7.46 -34.57 -7.19
C THR A 72 6.26 -34.05 -7.95
N ARG A 73 5.11 -34.76 -7.94
CA ARG A 73 3.89 -34.40 -8.64
C ARG A 73 2.65 -34.91 -7.88
N SER A 74 1.70 -34.04 -7.58
CA SER A 74 0.42 -34.45 -6.99
C SER A 74 -0.50 -35.11 -8.02
N ALA A 75 -1.62 -35.67 -7.56
CA ALA A 75 -2.64 -36.24 -8.43
C ALA A 75 -3.48 -35.19 -9.20
N ARG A 76 -3.46 -33.94 -8.80
CA ARG A 76 -4.17 -32.86 -9.50
C ARG A 76 -3.45 -32.45 -10.77
N SER A 77 -4.08 -32.67 -11.94
CA SER A 77 -3.51 -32.30 -13.23
C SER A 77 -3.45 -30.78 -13.44
N GLU A 78 -4.57 -30.08 -13.19
CA GLU A 78 -4.69 -28.64 -13.42
C GLU A 78 -3.81 -27.82 -12.47
N PHE A 79 -3.21 -26.74 -12.98
CA PHE A 79 -2.48 -25.77 -12.14
C PHE A 79 -3.42 -25.15 -11.08
N PRO A 80 -3.00 -24.95 -9.82
CA PRO A 80 -3.85 -24.33 -8.79
C PRO A 80 -4.33 -22.94 -9.19
N ALA A 81 -5.55 -22.56 -8.80
CA ALA A 81 -6.04 -21.19 -9.00
C ALA A 81 -5.26 -20.19 -8.12
N MET A 82 -4.98 -20.62 -6.89
CA MET A 82 -4.07 -19.94 -5.97
C MET A 82 -2.91 -20.91 -5.66
N ALA A 83 -1.70 -20.53 -5.99
CA ALA A 83 -0.50 -21.32 -5.74
C ALA A 83 0.48 -20.58 -4.83
N LEU A 84 1.10 -21.28 -3.88
CA LEU A 84 2.29 -20.80 -3.19
C LEU A 84 3.53 -21.43 -3.83
N ILE A 85 4.41 -20.58 -4.34
CA ILE A 85 5.69 -20.99 -4.93
C ILE A 85 6.80 -20.66 -3.93
N VAL A 86 7.59 -21.68 -3.54
CA VAL A 86 8.69 -21.54 -2.59
C VAL A 86 9.97 -21.98 -3.27
N ALA A 87 10.95 -21.08 -3.33
CA ALA A 87 12.31 -21.40 -3.78
C ALA A 87 13.23 -21.53 -2.57
N ASP A 88 13.87 -22.69 -2.41
CA ASP A 88 14.82 -22.95 -1.31
C ASP A 88 16.15 -23.52 -1.80
N SER A 89 17.20 -23.38 -0.97
CA SER A 89 18.56 -23.77 -1.34
C SER A 89 18.83 -25.26 -1.22
N VAL A 90 17.88 -26.10 -0.80
CA VAL A 90 18.05 -27.56 -0.59
C VAL A 90 17.06 -28.40 -1.40
N SER A 91 15.83 -27.94 -1.57
CA SER A 91 14.78 -28.72 -2.28
C SER A 91 14.51 -28.18 -3.71
N GLY A 92 15.05 -27.02 -4.06
CA GLY A 92 14.75 -26.36 -5.33
C GLY A 92 13.48 -25.52 -5.26
N VAL A 93 12.55 -25.71 -6.19
CA VAL A 93 11.28 -24.96 -6.20
C VAL A 93 10.13 -25.93 -5.96
N THR A 94 9.30 -25.60 -4.98
CA THR A 94 8.07 -26.33 -4.70
C THR A 94 6.87 -25.43 -4.89
N ILE A 95 5.88 -25.92 -5.65
CA ILE A 95 4.58 -25.27 -5.82
C ILE A 95 3.57 -26.02 -4.96
N TYR A 96 2.87 -25.30 -4.09
CA TYR A 96 1.81 -25.81 -3.23
C TYR A 96 0.44 -25.40 -3.75
N ASP A 97 -0.55 -26.28 -3.61
CA ASP A 97 -1.94 -26.07 -4.01
C ASP A 97 -2.73 -25.44 -2.85
N LEU A 98 -3.03 -24.13 -2.97
CA LEU A 98 -3.82 -23.42 -1.97
C LEU A 98 -5.33 -23.47 -2.24
N ASP A 99 -5.76 -24.10 -3.34
CA ASP A 99 -7.19 -24.39 -3.56
C ASP A 99 -7.67 -25.54 -2.66
N ASP A 100 -6.76 -26.41 -2.23
CA ASP A 100 -7.01 -27.47 -1.26
C ASP A 100 -6.70 -26.96 0.16
N PRO A 101 -7.63 -27.07 1.13
CA PRO A 101 -7.39 -26.67 2.52
C PRO A 101 -6.20 -27.34 3.20
N ALA A 102 -5.78 -28.52 2.75
CA ALA A 102 -4.58 -29.22 3.24
C ALA A 102 -3.29 -28.67 2.62
N MET A 103 -3.39 -27.79 1.63
CA MET A 103 -2.26 -27.14 0.95
C MET A 103 -1.14 -28.11 0.53
N PRO A 104 -1.47 -29.20 -0.19
CA PRO A 104 -0.50 -30.20 -0.55
C PRO A 104 0.51 -29.67 -1.57
N MET A 105 1.69 -30.30 -1.61
CA MET A 105 2.64 -30.11 -2.70
C MET A 105 1.95 -30.48 -4.03
N TRP A 106 1.97 -29.54 -4.98
CA TRP A 106 1.43 -29.77 -6.32
C TRP A 106 2.52 -30.20 -7.30
N MET A 107 3.70 -29.51 -7.32
CA MET A 107 4.81 -29.84 -8.20
C MET A 107 6.16 -29.42 -7.58
N VAL A 108 7.21 -30.25 -7.83
CA VAL A 108 8.59 -29.98 -7.38
C VAL A 108 9.51 -29.90 -8.60
N PHE A 109 10.38 -28.91 -8.59
CA PHE A 109 11.53 -28.73 -9.49
C PHE A 109 12.80 -28.97 -8.68
N ASN A 110 13.48 -30.10 -8.86
CA ASN A 110 14.69 -30.48 -8.14
C ASN A 110 15.92 -29.71 -8.66
N GLY A 111 15.92 -28.44 -8.57
CA GLY A 111 16.92 -27.53 -9.13
C GLY A 111 18.23 -27.37 -8.36
N LEU A 112 18.62 -28.33 -7.51
CA LEU A 112 19.77 -28.21 -6.60
C LEU A 112 21.07 -28.81 -7.10
N SER A 113 20.99 -29.92 -7.82
CA SER A 113 22.16 -30.56 -8.39
C SER A 113 22.27 -30.23 -9.87
N GLY A 114 23.40 -29.72 -10.30
CA GLY A 114 23.61 -29.33 -11.67
C GLY A 114 23.74 -27.79 -11.81
N ASN A 115 23.37 -27.26 -12.95
CA ASN A 115 23.40 -25.85 -13.25
C ASN A 115 22.14 -25.48 -14.10
N TYR A 116 22.03 -24.22 -14.46
CA TYR A 116 20.95 -23.71 -15.32
C TYR A 116 20.89 -24.38 -16.72
N ASP A 117 21.95 -25.07 -17.17
CA ASP A 117 21.91 -25.83 -18.43
C ASP A 117 21.19 -27.18 -18.30
N THR A 118 20.97 -27.67 -17.08
CA THR A 118 20.49 -29.03 -16.81
C THR A 118 19.22 -29.08 -15.98
N LYS A 119 18.76 -27.94 -15.42
CA LYS A 119 17.61 -27.89 -14.51
C LYS A 119 16.72 -26.72 -14.83
N MET A 120 15.41 -26.98 -14.93
CA MET A 120 14.38 -25.93 -14.95
C MET A 120 14.23 -25.31 -13.56
N LEU A 121 13.98 -24.01 -13.46
CA LEU A 121 13.89 -23.24 -12.20
C LEU A 121 15.05 -23.57 -11.24
N TRP A 122 16.27 -23.32 -11.70
CA TRP A 122 17.48 -23.60 -10.92
C TRP A 122 17.62 -22.67 -9.71
N ALA A 123 17.37 -23.20 -8.51
CA ALA A 123 17.37 -22.46 -7.25
C ALA A 123 18.77 -22.27 -6.65
N SER A 124 19.70 -23.21 -6.84
CA SER A 124 21.06 -23.13 -6.29
C SER A 124 21.85 -21.97 -6.90
N GLY A 125 22.24 -21.00 -6.08
CA GLY A 125 22.94 -19.79 -6.51
C GLY A 125 22.01 -18.60 -6.87
N ASN A 126 20.72 -18.84 -7.12
CA ASN A 126 19.73 -17.78 -7.35
C ASN A 126 18.71 -17.66 -6.19
N ALA A 127 18.56 -18.72 -5.37
CA ALA A 127 17.60 -18.72 -4.27
C ALA A 127 17.91 -17.70 -3.14
N ALA A 128 19.11 -17.13 -3.15
CA ALA A 128 19.54 -16.17 -2.14
C ALA A 128 19.29 -14.69 -2.50
N GLY A 129 18.59 -14.39 -3.64
CA GLY A 129 18.38 -13.01 -4.00
C GLY A 129 17.93 -12.73 -5.44
N GLY A 130 17.74 -13.76 -6.28
CA GLY A 130 17.44 -13.56 -7.71
C GLY A 130 15.99 -13.24 -8.08
N GLY A 131 15.12 -13.01 -7.09
CA GLY A 131 13.70 -12.72 -7.31
C GLY A 131 12.89 -13.92 -7.81
N LEU A 132 11.61 -13.95 -7.46
CA LEU A 132 10.61 -14.94 -7.92
C LEU A 132 9.35 -14.18 -8.34
N PHE A 133 8.83 -14.49 -9.54
CA PHE A 133 7.64 -13.83 -10.07
C PHE A 133 6.83 -14.78 -10.96
N ALA A 134 5.51 -14.61 -11.02
CA ALA A 134 4.67 -15.38 -11.93
C ALA A 134 3.56 -14.52 -12.54
N LEU A 135 3.28 -14.76 -13.83
CA LEU A 135 2.25 -14.07 -14.60
C LEU A 135 1.91 -14.86 -15.88
N ASN A 136 0.62 -14.98 -16.21
CA ASN A 136 0.13 -15.65 -17.42
C ASN A 136 0.69 -17.08 -17.63
N GLY A 137 0.76 -17.87 -16.54
CA GLY A 137 1.30 -19.23 -16.58
C GLY A 137 2.82 -19.32 -16.61
N ARG A 138 3.55 -18.20 -16.69
CA ARG A 138 5.00 -18.15 -16.67
C ARG A 138 5.51 -17.93 -15.27
N VAL A 139 6.42 -18.80 -14.79
CA VAL A 139 7.12 -18.70 -13.51
C VAL A 139 8.58 -18.37 -13.77
N LEU A 140 9.09 -17.34 -13.13
CA LEU A 140 10.41 -16.74 -13.29
C LEU A 140 11.18 -16.85 -11.98
N LEU A 141 12.39 -17.41 -11.97
CA LEU A 141 13.29 -17.46 -10.82
C LEU A 141 14.71 -17.04 -11.22
N GLY A 142 15.12 -15.87 -10.76
CA GLY A 142 16.41 -15.32 -11.17
C GLY A 142 16.53 -15.25 -12.69
N ARG A 143 17.44 -15.99 -13.28
CA ARG A 143 17.58 -16.04 -14.75
C ARG A 143 16.90 -17.23 -15.43
N THR A 144 16.25 -18.12 -14.68
CA THR A 144 15.54 -19.29 -15.23
C THR A 144 14.04 -19.06 -15.24
N TRP A 145 13.34 -19.72 -16.16
CA TRP A 145 11.90 -19.59 -16.30
C TRP A 145 11.26 -20.87 -16.84
N VAL A 146 9.98 -21.05 -16.53
CA VAL A 146 9.08 -22.04 -17.16
C VAL A 146 7.77 -21.35 -17.53
N ASP A 147 7.12 -21.85 -18.56
CA ASP A 147 5.83 -21.39 -19.05
C ASP A 147 4.87 -22.59 -19.15
N PHE A 148 3.94 -22.66 -18.20
CA PHE A 148 2.96 -23.75 -18.13
C PHE A 148 1.95 -23.71 -19.29
N SER A 149 1.77 -22.58 -19.92
CA SER A 149 0.82 -22.41 -21.02
C SER A 149 1.37 -22.95 -22.37
N SER A 150 2.69 -22.95 -22.55
CA SER A 150 3.37 -23.45 -23.75
C SER A 150 4.14 -24.75 -23.50
N ASP A 151 4.23 -25.22 -22.25
CA ASP A 151 5.04 -26.40 -21.84
C ASP A 151 6.52 -26.23 -22.15
N GLU A 152 7.05 -25.03 -21.97
CA GLU A 152 8.42 -24.65 -22.27
C GLU A 152 9.15 -24.14 -21.03
N GLY A 153 10.48 -24.12 -21.10
CA GLY A 153 11.35 -23.48 -20.14
C GLY A 153 12.68 -23.06 -20.72
N GLY A 154 13.39 -22.21 -20.02
CA GLY A 154 14.67 -21.72 -20.49
C GLY A 154 15.42 -20.88 -19.44
N TYR A 155 16.50 -20.25 -19.89
CA TYR A 155 17.26 -19.32 -19.08
C TYR A 155 17.87 -18.17 -19.88
N HIS A 156 18.02 -17.05 -19.22
CA HIS A 156 18.70 -15.85 -19.74
C HIS A 156 20.18 -15.90 -19.35
N HIS A 157 21.06 -15.36 -20.20
CA HIS A 157 22.51 -15.39 -19.98
C HIS A 157 23.19 -14.23 -20.72
N THR A 158 24.40 -13.84 -20.29
CA THR A 158 25.19 -12.77 -20.95
C THR A 158 25.77 -13.18 -22.31
N SER A 159 25.78 -14.45 -22.65
CA SER A 159 26.41 -14.92 -23.92
C SER A 159 25.70 -16.08 -24.58
N ALA A 160 24.91 -16.86 -23.84
CA ALA A 160 24.31 -18.10 -24.36
C ALA A 160 22.97 -18.41 -23.70
N PRO A 161 21.95 -17.55 -23.84
CA PRO A 161 20.60 -17.86 -23.37
C PRO A 161 20.02 -19.02 -24.19
N LYS A 162 19.17 -19.85 -23.54
CA LYS A 162 18.59 -21.04 -24.20
C LYS A 162 17.12 -21.24 -23.85
N ILE A 163 16.38 -21.83 -24.78
CA ILE A 163 15.16 -22.59 -24.51
C ILE A 163 15.54 -24.06 -24.42
N TYR A 164 15.01 -24.75 -23.42
CA TYR A 164 15.24 -26.19 -23.24
C TYR A 164 14.52 -27.00 -24.30
N THR A 165 15.11 -28.13 -24.65
CA THR A 165 14.45 -29.17 -25.46
C THR A 165 13.71 -30.13 -24.51
N GLY A 166 12.43 -30.28 -24.64
CA GLY A 166 11.57 -31.04 -23.74
C GLY A 166 10.62 -30.16 -22.93
N GLY A 167 9.52 -30.73 -22.49
CA GLY A 167 8.49 -30.05 -21.71
C GLY A 167 8.79 -30.00 -20.22
N ILE A 168 7.88 -29.36 -19.47
CA ILE A 168 7.96 -29.26 -18.00
C ILE A 168 7.88 -30.65 -17.34
N GLY A 169 7.27 -31.64 -17.99
CA GLY A 169 7.31 -33.03 -17.54
C GLY A 169 8.73 -33.57 -17.36
N ASP A 170 9.71 -33.07 -18.13
CA ASP A 170 11.12 -33.48 -18.06
C ASP A 170 11.95 -32.65 -17.04
N ARG A 171 11.34 -31.72 -16.29
CA ARG A 171 11.98 -30.72 -15.42
C ARG A 171 13.04 -31.25 -14.45
N ASN A 172 12.89 -32.51 -14.01
CA ASN A 172 13.80 -33.18 -13.05
C ASN A 172 14.80 -34.11 -13.72
N GLY A 173 14.83 -34.17 -15.05
CA GLY A 173 15.77 -34.93 -15.85
C GLY A 173 17.23 -34.50 -15.68
N THR A 174 18.15 -35.26 -16.30
CA THR A 174 19.59 -35.04 -16.13
C THR A 174 20.22 -34.13 -17.18
N THR A 175 19.55 -33.90 -18.33
CA THR A 175 20.07 -33.06 -19.41
C THR A 175 18.91 -32.44 -20.19
N LEU A 176 18.81 -31.14 -20.15
CA LEU A 176 17.74 -30.39 -20.84
C LEU A 176 18.25 -29.82 -22.16
N GLY A 177 19.25 -30.05 -22.80
CA GLY A 177 19.68 -29.50 -24.10
C GLY A 177 19.12 -28.10 -24.36
N GLY A 178 19.30 -27.49 -25.48
CA GLY A 178 18.60 -26.28 -25.85
C GLY A 178 19.14 -25.49 -27.04
N SER A 179 18.27 -24.64 -27.60
CA SER A 179 18.57 -23.71 -28.70
C SER A 179 18.68 -22.27 -28.19
N SER A 180 19.68 -21.53 -28.63
CA SER A 180 19.83 -20.10 -28.30
C SER A 180 18.86 -19.26 -29.11
N ILE A 181 18.10 -18.36 -28.50
CA ILE A 181 17.13 -17.52 -29.22
C ILE A 181 16.96 -16.09 -28.68
N TYR A 182 17.48 -15.77 -27.49
CA TYR A 182 17.30 -14.43 -26.91
C TYR A 182 18.60 -13.61 -26.96
N GLY A 183 18.48 -12.30 -26.86
CA GLY A 183 19.58 -11.39 -26.61
C GLY A 183 20.24 -11.60 -25.26
N ALA A 184 21.42 -11.01 -25.08
CA ALA A 184 22.19 -11.12 -23.84
C ALA A 184 21.66 -10.17 -22.75
N ILE A 185 21.53 -10.66 -21.52
CA ILE A 185 21.30 -9.82 -20.34
C ILE A 185 22.59 -9.10 -19.89
N ALA A 186 22.46 -8.01 -19.11
CA ALA A 186 23.59 -7.19 -18.71
C ALA A 186 24.62 -7.89 -17.82
N ASP A 187 24.15 -8.77 -16.91
CA ASP A 187 25.01 -9.58 -16.03
C ASP A 187 24.30 -10.87 -15.61
N ASN A 188 25.07 -11.92 -15.34
CA ASN A 188 24.55 -13.22 -14.89
C ASN A 188 24.12 -13.25 -13.42
N THR A 189 24.54 -12.27 -12.62
CA THR A 189 24.12 -12.10 -11.23
C THR A 189 22.81 -11.36 -11.21
N VAL A 190 21.72 -12.08 -11.08
CA VAL A 190 20.37 -11.52 -10.98
C VAL A 190 20.04 -11.26 -9.52
N ASN A 191 19.58 -10.06 -9.23
CA ASN A 191 19.19 -9.60 -7.90
C ASN A 191 17.67 -9.60 -7.71
N ASP A 192 16.90 -9.32 -8.78
CA ASP A 192 15.44 -9.31 -8.73
C ASP A 192 14.85 -9.45 -10.14
N ILE A 193 13.57 -9.85 -10.23
CA ILE A 193 12.86 -10.06 -11.48
C ILE A 193 11.39 -9.65 -11.34
N SER A 194 10.85 -9.07 -12.41
CA SER A 194 9.44 -8.69 -12.48
C SER A 194 8.95 -8.81 -13.91
N ALA A 195 7.65 -8.97 -14.12
CA ALA A 195 7.05 -9.02 -15.46
C ALA A 195 5.72 -8.26 -15.51
N THR A 196 5.38 -7.81 -16.72
CA THR A 196 4.12 -7.13 -17.00
C THR A 196 3.65 -7.45 -18.42
N ILE A 197 2.38 -7.16 -18.72
CA ILE A 197 1.85 -7.21 -20.07
C ILE A 197 1.83 -5.79 -20.62
N LEU A 198 2.66 -5.51 -21.61
CA LEU A 198 2.65 -4.25 -22.32
C LEU A 198 1.58 -4.24 -23.40
N GLU A 199 1.14 -3.05 -23.80
CA GLU A 199 0.21 -2.88 -24.91
C GLU A 199 0.81 -3.46 -26.20
N GLY A 200 0.02 -4.24 -26.94
CA GLY A 200 0.48 -4.90 -28.17
C GLY A 200 1.36 -6.13 -27.94
N ALA A 201 1.42 -6.70 -26.72
CA ALA A 201 2.17 -7.92 -26.46
C ALA A 201 1.77 -9.07 -27.39
N GLU A 202 2.75 -9.85 -27.83
CA GLU A 202 2.53 -11.06 -28.65
C GLU A 202 1.66 -12.07 -27.91
N ILE A 203 0.81 -12.77 -28.66
CA ILE A 203 -0.12 -13.76 -28.12
C ILE A 203 0.53 -15.14 -28.21
N GLY A 204 0.65 -15.81 -27.09
CA GLY A 204 1.22 -17.16 -26.95
C GLY A 204 0.22 -18.28 -27.27
N ALA A 205 0.63 -19.52 -27.03
CA ALA A 205 -0.02 -20.75 -27.49
C ALA A 205 -1.49 -20.89 -27.04
N LEU A 206 -1.86 -20.52 -25.83
CA LEU A 206 -3.24 -20.65 -25.30
C LEU A 206 -4.09 -19.37 -25.44
N GLY A 207 -3.60 -18.40 -26.23
CA GLY A 207 -4.27 -17.12 -26.40
C GLY A 207 -3.95 -16.12 -25.28
N LEU A 208 -2.92 -16.37 -24.47
CA LEU A 208 -2.41 -15.46 -23.46
C LEU A 208 -1.37 -14.50 -24.04
N PRO A 209 -1.38 -13.22 -23.70
CA PRO A 209 -0.27 -12.34 -24.00
C PRO A 209 1.02 -12.82 -23.30
N ILE A 210 2.14 -12.83 -24.04
CA ILE A 210 3.44 -13.19 -23.49
C ILE A 210 3.97 -12.01 -22.66
N PRO A 211 4.37 -12.22 -21.39
CA PRO A 211 4.88 -11.15 -20.54
C PRO A 211 6.21 -10.56 -21.04
N THR A 212 6.36 -9.25 -20.94
CA THR A 212 7.65 -8.57 -20.97
C THR A 212 8.31 -8.69 -19.60
N VAL A 213 9.55 -9.18 -19.56
CA VAL A 213 10.29 -9.46 -18.33
C VAL A 213 11.36 -8.41 -18.11
N ALA A 214 11.46 -7.88 -16.90
CA ALA A 214 12.56 -7.02 -16.47
C ALA A 214 13.40 -7.71 -15.40
N VAL A 215 14.71 -7.65 -15.55
CA VAL A 215 15.69 -8.32 -14.70
C VAL A 215 16.66 -7.29 -14.13
N ALA A 216 16.72 -7.16 -12.81
CA ALA A 216 17.73 -6.38 -12.09
C ALA A 216 18.98 -7.22 -11.90
N THR A 217 20.12 -6.72 -12.39
CA THR A 217 21.39 -7.45 -12.37
C THR A 217 22.53 -6.63 -11.75
N ALA A 218 23.65 -7.30 -11.46
CA ALA A 218 24.88 -6.60 -11.03
C ALA A 218 25.46 -5.67 -12.11
N GLY A 219 25.05 -5.85 -13.38
CA GLY A 219 25.51 -5.03 -14.51
C GLY A 219 24.50 -3.99 -15.00
N GLY A 220 23.33 -3.88 -14.36
CA GLY A 220 22.26 -2.97 -14.75
C GLY A 220 20.90 -3.68 -14.81
N VAL A 221 20.00 -3.12 -15.61
CA VAL A 221 18.66 -3.68 -15.87
C VAL A 221 18.62 -4.23 -17.29
N SER A 222 17.99 -5.38 -17.45
CA SER A 222 17.68 -5.97 -18.77
C SER A 222 16.17 -6.10 -18.92
N VAL A 223 15.64 -5.65 -20.05
CA VAL A 223 14.24 -5.83 -20.44
C VAL A 223 14.19 -6.81 -21.63
N ILE A 224 13.44 -7.87 -21.42
CA ILE A 224 13.30 -8.99 -22.36
C ILE A 224 11.89 -8.94 -22.92
N HIS A 225 11.75 -8.62 -24.19
CA HIS A 225 10.48 -8.54 -24.87
C HIS A 225 9.98 -9.92 -25.35
N PRO A 226 8.67 -10.08 -25.59
CA PRO A 226 8.11 -11.32 -26.13
C PRO A 226 8.77 -11.80 -27.42
N SER A 227 9.24 -10.88 -28.30
CA SER A 227 10.00 -11.19 -29.53
C SER A 227 11.34 -11.90 -29.28
N GLY A 228 11.83 -11.91 -28.01
CA GLY A 228 13.17 -12.39 -27.67
C GLY A 228 14.24 -11.29 -27.69
N ASP A 229 13.89 -10.06 -28.08
CA ASP A 229 14.81 -8.92 -28.02
C ASP A 229 15.11 -8.57 -26.56
N VAL A 230 16.39 -8.29 -26.27
CA VAL A 230 16.85 -7.87 -24.95
C VAL A 230 17.51 -6.51 -25.02
N TYR A 231 17.02 -5.58 -24.23
CA TYR A 231 17.57 -4.23 -24.11
C TYR A 231 18.10 -3.99 -22.70
N ASN A 232 19.31 -3.47 -22.65
CA ASN A 232 20.05 -3.28 -21.39
C ASN A 232 20.15 -1.79 -21.04
N GLN A 233 19.81 -1.44 -19.80
CA GLN A 233 20.09 -0.15 -19.21
C GLN A 233 21.27 -0.30 -18.26
N THR A 234 22.42 0.31 -18.66
CA THR A 234 23.69 0.19 -17.92
C THR A 234 24.18 1.53 -17.38
N HIS A 235 23.26 2.47 -17.11
CA HIS A 235 23.61 3.76 -16.56
C HIS A 235 24.34 3.63 -15.22
N THR A 236 25.51 4.20 -15.13
CA THR A 236 26.37 4.18 -13.94
C THR A 236 26.05 5.38 -13.05
N VAL A 237 25.59 5.10 -11.82
CA VAL A 237 25.44 6.10 -10.76
C VAL A 237 26.62 5.96 -9.79
N TYR A 238 27.42 7.00 -9.63
CA TYR A 238 28.61 7.00 -8.75
C TYR A 238 29.57 5.84 -8.99
N GLY A 239 29.77 5.45 -10.25
CA GLY A 239 30.69 4.39 -10.65
C GLY A 239 30.16 2.95 -10.47
N ASN A 240 28.88 2.78 -10.20
CA ASN A 240 28.24 1.46 -10.06
C ASN A 240 26.88 1.43 -10.76
N ASN A 241 26.67 0.43 -11.61
CA ASN A 241 25.44 0.21 -12.36
C ASN A 241 24.55 -0.92 -11.78
N GLN A 242 24.90 -1.47 -10.61
CA GLN A 242 24.15 -2.55 -9.98
C GLN A 242 22.69 -2.13 -9.71
N ALA A 243 21.74 -2.92 -10.23
CA ALA A 243 20.32 -2.87 -9.88
C ALA A 243 20.01 -3.94 -8.82
N ASN A 244 19.33 -3.56 -7.73
CA ASN A 244 19.06 -4.47 -6.59
C ASN A 244 17.62 -4.97 -6.57
N SER A 245 16.65 -4.15 -6.98
CA SER A 245 15.24 -4.52 -7.07
C SER A 245 14.58 -3.86 -8.27
N ILE A 246 13.49 -4.43 -8.77
CA ILE A 246 12.82 -3.97 -9.98
C ILE A 246 11.32 -4.26 -9.88
N PHE A 247 10.50 -3.35 -10.42
CA PHE A 247 9.07 -3.55 -10.55
C PHE A 247 8.49 -2.74 -11.72
N TRP A 248 7.30 -3.16 -12.17
CA TRP A 248 6.50 -2.44 -13.15
C TRP A 248 5.34 -1.73 -12.46
N ASP A 249 5.06 -0.50 -12.87
CA ASP A 249 3.81 0.17 -12.50
C ASP A 249 2.64 -0.32 -13.39
N ASP A 250 1.42 0.14 -13.06
CA ASP A 250 0.21 -0.27 -13.76
C ASP A 250 0.11 0.25 -15.22
N LYS A 251 0.99 1.17 -15.61
CA LYS A 251 1.05 1.75 -16.96
C LYS A 251 2.21 1.23 -17.80
N GLY A 252 2.96 0.26 -17.26
CA GLY A 252 4.14 -0.29 -17.93
C GLY A 252 5.40 0.57 -17.76
N GLY A 253 5.41 1.52 -16.83
CA GLY A 253 6.61 2.21 -16.40
C GLY A 253 7.50 1.28 -15.59
N LEU A 254 8.81 1.32 -15.84
CA LEU A 254 9.80 0.47 -15.19
C LEU A 254 10.55 1.24 -14.11
N SER A 255 10.60 0.66 -12.90
CA SER A 255 11.31 1.23 -11.77
C SER A 255 12.33 0.25 -11.21
N TRP A 256 13.51 0.72 -10.84
CA TRP A 256 14.52 -0.11 -10.19
C TRP A 256 15.33 0.67 -9.15
N ALA A 257 15.73 -0.01 -8.09
CA ALA A 257 16.66 0.53 -7.11
C ALA A 257 18.10 0.20 -7.52
N SER A 258 18.97 1.20 -7.50
CA SER A 258 20.40 1.03 -7.79
C SER A 258 21.28 1.35 -6.59
N ARG A 259 22.51 0.82 -6.61
CA ARG A 259 23.54 1.09 -5.60
C ARG A 259 24.76 1.76 -6.24
N GLY A 260 25.12 2.95 -5.74
CA GLY A 260 26.38 3.60 -6.05
C GLY A 260 27.23 3.76 -4.78
N GLY A 261 28.17 2.84 -4.52
CA GLY A 261 28.89 2.80 -3.26
C GLY A 261 27.95 2.51 -2.08
N ASN A 262 27.82 3.45 -1.14
CA ASN A 262 26.87 3.39 -0.01
C ASN A 262 25.60 4.22 -0.28
N ILE A 263 25.35 4.59 -1.52
CA ILE A 263 24.26 5.47 -1.91
C ILE A 263 23.28 4.66 -2.74
N TYR A 264 22.00 4.68 -2.35
CA TYR A 264 20.91 3.98 -3.01
C TYR A 264 19.93 4.97 -3.59
N ASN A 265 19.56 4.80 -4.84
CA ASN A 265 18.57 5.64 -5.52
C ASN A 265 17.54 4.77 -6.23
N LEU A 266 16.34 5.30 -6.41
CA LEU A 266 15.31 4.72 -7.24
C LEU A 266 15.28 5.41 -8.60
N HIS A 267 15.30 4.63 -9.67
CA HIS A 267 15.25 5.09 -11.05
C HIS A 267 13.89 4.75 -11.64
N LEU A 268 13.38 5.62 -12.50
CA LEU A 268 12.19 5.42 -13.31
C LEU A 268 12.54 5.58 -14.79
N SER A 269 11.98 4.75 -15.63
CA SER A 269 12.08 4.86 -17.08
C SER A 269 10.83 4.29 -17.76
N ASN A 270 10.57 4.73 -18.98
CA ASN A 270 9.66 4.02 -19.86
C ASN A 270 10.26 2.65 -20.26
N PRO A 271 9.44 1.71 -20.78
CA PRO A 271 9.96 0.43 -21.25
C PRO A 271 11.12 0.64 -22.23
N LEU A 272 12.20 -0.13 -22.04
CA LEU A 272 13.37 -0.03 -22.90
C LEU A 272 13.09 -0.74 -24.23
N TYR A 273 13.30 -0.01 -25.34
CA TYR A 273 13.28 -0.54 -26.72
C TYR A 273 14.64 -0.36 -27.43
N ALA A 274 15.66 0.03 -26.68
CA ALA A 274 17.04 0.11 -27.14
C ALA A 274 17.99 0.00 -25.96
N THR A 275 19.14 -0.63 -26.14
CA THR A 275 20.21 -0.66 -25.14
C THR A 275 20.76 0.75 -24.94
N SER A 276 20.85 1.18 -23.68
CA SER A 276 21.24 2.53 -23.32
C SER A 276 22.19 2.57 -22.11
N SER A 277 23.13 3.52 -22.15
CA SER A 277 23.92 3.94 -20.99
C SER A 277 23.56 5.38 -20.55
N ALA A 278 22.54 5.98 -21.16
CA ALA A 278 22.04 7.30 -20.76
C ALA A 278 21.35 7.24 -19.38
N ALA A 279 21.18 8.41 -18.75
CA ALA A 279 20.41 8.51 -17.52
C ALA A 279 18.95 8.08 -17.76
N PRO A 280 18.29 7.43 -16.76
CA PRO A 280 16.86 7.16 -16.80
C PRO A 280 16.06 8.46 -16.78
N ASP A 281 14.75 8.38 -17.07
CA ASP A 281 13.87 9.54 -17.16
C ASP A 281 13.82 10.34 -15.87
N LYS A 282 13.86 9.62 -14.73
CA LYS A 282 13.87 10.22 -13.39
C LYS A 282 14.69 9.40 -12.42
N ILE A 283 15.38 10.09 -11.52
CA ILE A 283 16.06 9.50 -10.36
C ILE A 283 15.46 10.13 -9.09
N PHE A 284 14.93 9.32 -8.19
CA PHE A 284 14.57 9.71 -6.84
C PHE A 284 15.77 9.46 -5.93
N TYR A 285 16.35 10.53 -5.42
CA TYR A 285 17.48 10.47 -4.49
C TYR A 285 16.98 10.15 -3.07
N THR A 286 17.84 9.49 -2.28
CA THR A 286 17.59 9.35 -0.85
C THR A 286 18.02 10.61 -0.09
N LEU A 287 17.44 10.83 1.09
CA LEU A 287 17.82 11.96 1.97
C LEU A 287 19.32 11.99 2.32
N ASN A 288 20.00 10.85 2.23
CA ASN A 288 21.46 10.76 2.46
C ASN A 288 22.28 11.16 1.23
N ASN A 289 21.64 11.29 0.08
CA ASN A 289 22.29 11.66 -1.18
C ASN A 289 21.48 12.76 -1.87
N VAL A 290 21.64 13.97 -1.42
CA VAL A 290 20.93 15.15 -1.94
C VAL A 290 21.50 15.55 -3.31
N GLY A 291 20.81 15.17 -4.37
CA GLY A 291 21.01 15.67 -5.73
C GLY A 291 20.27 16.99 -5.97
N SER A 292 20.11 17.35 -7.24
CA SER A 292 19.36 18.54 -7.65
C SER A 292 17.88 18.29 -7.90
N TYR A 293 17.40 17.06 -7.71
CA TYR A 293 16.05 16.63 -8.09
C TYR A 293 15.21 16.30 -6.86
N PHE A 294 13.92 16.65 -6.92
CA PHE A 294 12.92 16.44 -5.87
C PHE A 294 11.79 15.53 -6.38
N PRO A 295 10.96 14.91 -5.52
CA PRO A 295 11.14 14.80 -4.07
C PRO A 295 12.15 13.71 -3.69
N TYR A 296 12.49 13.62 -2.39
CA TYR A 296 13.44 12.64 -1.85
C TYR A 296 12.75 11.46 -1.19
N LEU A 297 13.44 10.30 -1.14
CA LEU A 297 13.04 9.10 -0.41
C LEU A 297 13.78 9.03 0.93
N LEU A 298 13.22 8.32 1.91
CA LEU A 298 13.95 7.97 3.12
C LEU A 298 15.21 7.18 2.76
N GLY A 299 16.36 7.71 3.15
CA GLY A 299 17.64 7.03 2.98
C GLY A 299 17.90 6.00 4.06
N GLY A 300 18.92 5.16 3.85
CA GLY A 300 19.36 4.17 4.81
C GLY A 300 20.68 3.54 4.42
N THR A 301 21.18 2.63 5.25
CA THR A 301 22.39 1.87 5.02
C THR A 301 22.15 0.55 4.29
N THR A 302 20.88 0.18 4.08
CA THR A 302 20.47 -1.01 3.33
C THR A 302 19.99 -0.63 1.93
N PRO A 303 20.00 -1.56 0.98
CA PRO A 303 19.40 -1.35 -0.33
C PRO A 303 17.95 -0.87 -0.22
N ILE A 304 17.55 0.02 -1.13
CA ILE A 304 16.13 0.34 -1.30
C ILE A 304 15.42 -0.91 -1.78
N THR A 305 14.42 -1.32 -1.03
CA THR A 305 13.53 -2.43 -1.38
C THR A 305 12.29 -1.85 -2.04
N ALA A 306 12.38 -1.48 -3.31
CA ALA A 306 11.22 -1.00 -4.06
C ALA A 306 10.55 -2.18 -4.74
N ARG A 307 9.48 -2.72 -4.16
CA ARG A 307 8.81 -3.92 -4.68
C ARG A 307 7.34 -3.75 -5.00
N ALA A 308 6.77 -2.58 -4.79
CA ALA A 308 5.33 -2.44 -4.93
C ALA A 308 4.96 -1.23 -5.77
N GLY A 309 4.52 -1.45 -6.98
CA GLY A 309 3.64 -0.52 -7.67
C GLY A 309 2.32 -0.48 -6.88
N ILE A 310 1.92 0.69 -6.41
CA ILE A 310 0.63 0.92 -5.77
C ILE A 310 -0.34 1.39 -6.84
N SER A 311 -1.60 0.95 -6.79
CA SER A 311 -2.60 1.37 -7.77
C SER A 311 -2.71 2.91 -7.83
N GLY A 312 -2.86 3.45 -9.04
CA GLY A 312 -3.02 4.89 -9.27
C GLY A 312 -1.72 5.69 -9.39
N GLU A 313 -0.71 5.16 -10.09
CA GLU A 313 0.57 5.85 -10.39
C GLU A 313 1.47 6.05 -9.17
N GLY A 314 1.40 5.13 -8.19
CA GLY A 314 2.21 5.19 -6.99
C GLY A 314 3.19 4.03 -6.86
N PHE A 315 4.16 4.18 -5.97
CA PHE A 315 5.03 3.09 -5.54
C PHE A 315 5.45 3.24 -4.08
N ALA A 316 5.87 2.13 -3.49
CA ALA A 316 6.47 2.07 -2.17
C ALA A 316 7.97 1.81 -2.27
N SER A 317 8.75 2.46 -1.42
CA SER A 317 10.20 2.28 -1.29
C SER A 317 10.58 2.11 0.17
N GLY A 318 11.25 1.01 0.50
CA GLY A 318 11.73 0.71 1.85
C GLY A 318 13.23 0.94 2.02
N SER A 319 13.64 1.32 3.22
CA SER A 319 15.06 1.49 3.60
C SER A 319 15.26 1.11 5.07
N SER A 320 16.50 1.15 5.56
CA SER A 320 16.77 0.97 7.01
C SER A 320 16.18 2.08 7.90
N ASN A 321 15.75 3.21 7.34
CA ASN A 321 15.18 4.34 8.07
C ASN A 321 13.64 4.42 8.00
N GLY A 322 13.01 3.56 7.22
CA GLY A 322 11.55 3.49 7.10
C GLY A 322 11.04 3.30 5.68
N LEU A 323 9.77 3.62 5.50
CA LEU A 323 8.99 3.52 4.29
C LEU A 323 8.78 4.90 3.66
N SER A 324 8.92 4.98 2.34
CA SER A 324 8.44 6.11 1.54
C SER A 324 7.32 5.62 0.62
N LEU A 325 6.18 6.31 0.62
CA LEU A 325 5.13 6.12 -0.36
C LEU A 325 5.12 7.29 -1.33
N VAL A 326 5.14 7.01 -2.61
CA VAL A 326 5.20 8.01 -3.67
C VAL A 326 3.89 7.98 -4.47
N LYS A 327 3.30 9.14 -4.69
CA LYS A 327 2.28 9.39 -5.71
C LYS A 327 2.93 10.18 -6.83
N GLN A 328 3.11 9.55 -7.98
CA GLN A 328 3.78 10.17 -9.11
C GLN A 328 2.91 11.28 -9.73
N ASN A 329 3.53 12.38 -10.11
CA ASN A 329 2.96 13.33 -11.05
C ASN A 329 3.53 13.02 -12.44
N THR A 330 2.79 12.28 -13.27
CA THR A 330 3.24 11.85 -14.60
C THR A 330 3.48 13.01 -15.56
N GLY A 331 2.87 14.18 -15.33
CA GLY A 331 3.12 15.40 -16.09
C GLY A 331 4.46 16.06 -15.73
N ASN A 332 4.88 15.96 -14.47
CA ASN A 332 6.18 16.44 -13.98
C ASN A 332 6.60 15.63 -12.74
N LEU A 333 7.46 14.66 -12.92
CA LEU A 333 7.90 13.76 -11.85
C LEU A 333 8.61 14.50 -10.70
N GLU A 334 9.15 15.70 -10.93
CA GLU A 334 9.74 16.54 -9.88
C GLU A 334 8.72 17.13 -8.91
N GLU A 335 7.46 17.15 -9.30
CA GLU A 335 6.32 17.58 -8.49
C GLU A 335 5.56 16.41 -7.86
N SER A 336 6.10 15.20 -7.87
CA SER A 336 5.50 14.04 -7.22
C SER A 336 5.35 14.29 -5.72
N ALA A 337 4.35 13.65 -5.11
CA ALA A 337 4.12 13.69 -3.67
C ALA A 337 4.75 12.47 -3.00
N VAL A 338 5.47 12.68 -1.89
CA VAL A 338 6.12 11.61 -1.12
C VAL A 338 5.77 11.75 0.35
N THR A 339 5.42 10.66 1.02
CA THR A 339 5.33 10.60 2.48
C THR A 339 6.41 9.69 3.05
N HIS A 340 6.92 10.07 4.22
CA HIS A 340 7.89 9.30 4.99
C HIS A 340 7.23 8.74 6.24
N ILE A 341 7.32 7.43 6.42
CA ILE A 341 6.72 6.72 7.55
C ILE A 341 7.79 5.88 8.24
N ASN A 342 7.91 6.05 9.55
CA ASN A 342 8.72 5.17 10.39
C ASN A 342 7.99 4.90 11.72
N SER A 343 8.66 4.34 12.72
CA SER A 343 8.05 4.00 14.01
C SER A 343 7.78 5.22 14.92
N THR A 344 8.17 6.44 14.50
CA THR A 344 8.06 7.65 15.31
C THR A 344 7.28 8.77 14.66
N TYR A 345 7.12 8.73 13.35
CA TYR A 345 6.36 9.73 12.61
C TYR A 345 5.84 9.23 11.27
N ASN A 346 4.75 9.86 10.83
CA ASN A 346 4.28 9.92 9.46
C ASN A 346 4.31 11.40 9.05
N SER A 347 5.04 11.74 7.98
CA SER A 347 5.25 13.14 7.58
C SER A 347 4.04 13.77 6.88
N GLY A 348 3.02 12.98 6.53
CA GLY A 348 2.07 13.35 5.50
C GLY A 348 2.74 13.54 4.14
N TYR A 349 1.98 13.79 3.09
CA TYR A 349 2.53 13.96 1.75
C TYR A 349 3.25 15.30 1.59
N GLN A 350 4.50 15.25 1.17
CA GLN A 350 5.39 16.36 0.80
C GLN A 350 5.42 16.45 -0.73
N ILE A 351 5.33 17.65 -1.30
CA ILE A 351 5.26 17.84 -2.75
C ILE A 351 6.51 18.55 -3.26
N GLY A 352 7.15 17.95 -4.26
CA GLY A 352 8.23 18.56 -5.03
C GLY A 352 9.40 19.08 -4.18
N ASP A 353 9.77 20.35 -4.37
CA ASP A 353 10.87 21.02 -3.66
C ASP A 353 10.44 21.45 -2.25
N ILE A 354 10.35 20.46 -1.36
CA ILE A 354 9.96 20.65 0.05
C ILE A 354 11.06 21.42 0.80
N ARG A 355 10.66 22.45 1.53
CA ARG A 355 11.56 23.31 2.32
C ARG A 355 11.42 23.08 3.81
N PHE A 356 10.27 22.58 4.25
CA PHE A 356 10.03 22.23 5.63
C PHE A 356 8.89 21.19 5.70
N ALA A 357 9.06 20.19 6.57
CA ALA A 357 8.03 19.22 6.92
C ALA A 357 8.11 18.93 8.43
N GLY A 358 7.29 19.59 9.19
CA GLY A 358 7.30 19.53 10.65
C GLY A 358 5.95 19.22 11.27
N LEU A 359 5.90 19.25 12.58
CA LEU A 359 4.73 18.86 13.38
C LEU A 359 4.28 17.43 13.04
N ALA A 360 5.28 16.55 12.79
CA ALA A 360 5.14 15.16 12.48
C ALA A 360 6.02 14.33 13.44
N GLY A 361 5.44 13.82 14.54
CA GLY A 361 6.14 13.08 15.58
C GLY A 361 7.14 13.89 16.43
N SER A 362 7.26 15.20 16.21
CA SER A 362 8.12 16.11 16.97
C SER A 362 7.61 17.55 16.87
N ARG A 363 7.83 18.34 17.93
CA ARG A 363 7.53 19.79 17.93
C ARG A 363 8.47 20.57 17.01
N THR A 364 9.73 20.15 16.91
CA THR A 364 10.80 20.98 16.36
C THR A 364 11.49 20.36 15.14
N ALA A 365 11.41 19.04 14.96
CA ALA A 365 12.14 18.37 13.88
C ALA A 365 11.53 18.67 12.51
N ASP A 366 12.40 19.02 11.56
CA ASP A 366 12.10 19.03 10.13
C ASP A 366 12.37 17.64 9.54
N ARG A 367 11.39 17.10 8.81
CA ARG A 367 11.46 15.80 8.13
C ARG A 367 11.84 15.94 6.65
N SER A 368 12.11 17.16 6.20
CA SER A 368 12.65 17.44 4.86
C SER A 368 14.16 17.29 4.83
N VAL A 369 14.74 17.32 3.62
CA VAL A 369 16.21 17.32 3.42
C VAL A 369 16.87 18.62 3.85
N LYS A 370 16.10 19.67 4.09
CA LYS A 370 16.63 21.02 4.42
C LYS A 370 17.06 21.13 5.88
N ALA A 371 16.51 20.28 6.73
CA ALA A 371 16.78 20.24 8.17
C ALA A 371 16.55 21.59 8.88
N ASN A 372 15.52 22.32 8.45
CA ASN A 372 15.09 23.61 8.99
C ASN A 372 14.43 23.47 10.36
N THR A 373 15.20 22.99 11.35
CA THR A 373 14.71 22.66 12.69
C THR A 373 14.18 23.90 13.42
N LEU A 374 12.99 23.79 14.01
CA LEU A 374 12.37 24.87 14.78
C LEU A 374 12.99 25.00 16.19
N ALA A 375 13.08 26.21 16.67
CA ALA A 375 13.28 26.51 18.10
C ALA A 375 11.92 26.56 18.81
N MET A 376 11.84 26.04 20.03
CA MET A 376 10.67 26.15 20.88
C MET A 376 10.92 27.19 21.95
N THR A 377 10.03 28.18 22.04
CA THR A 377 9.95 29.12 23.15
C THR A 377 8.85 28.68 24.10
N GLY A 378 9.10 28.65 25.40
CA GLY A 378 8.13 28.20 26.39
C GLY A 378 7.83 26.68 26.28
N SER A 379 6.56 26.32 26.35
CA SER A 379 6.11 24.93 26.47
C SER A 379 4.93 24.61 25.54
N VAL A 380 5.21 24.42 24.25
CA VAL A 380 4.18 23.91 23.31
C VAL A 380 3.83 22.47 23.66
N THR A 381 2.54 22.18 23.81
CA THR A 381 2.02 20.87 24.18
C THR A 381 2.04 19.91 23.00
N ALA A 382 2.53 18.69 23.19
CA ALA A 382 2.37 17.59 22.26
C ALA A 382 1.27 16.64 22.74
N GLY A 383 0.37 16.29 21.87
CA GLY A 383 -0.71 15.33 22.07
C GLY A 383 -0.90 14.50 20.83
N VAL A 384 -2.07 13.93 20.67
CA VAL A 384 -2.51 13.17 19.49
C VAL A 384 -3.72 13.83 18.86
N VAL A 385 -3.94 13.60 17.56
CA VAL A 385 -5.04 14.23 16.81
C VAL A 385 -6.42 13.81 17.30
N ALA A 386 -6.57 12.59 17.80
CA ALA A 386 -7.80 12.03 18.35
C ALA A 386 -7.45 10.97 19.42
N THR A 387 -8.44 10.52 20.20
CA THR A 387 -8.25 9.47 21.19
C THR A 387 -7.65 8.21 20.57
N ASP A 388 -6.59 7.67 21.17
CA ASP A 388 -5.85 6.47 20.73
C ASP A 388 -5.25 6.53 19.31
N ALA A 389 -5.26 7.70 18.66
CA ALA A 389 -4.56 7.89 17.39
C ALA A 389 -3.04 7.97 17.58
N GLU A 390 -2.27 7.63 16.54
CA GLU A 390 -0.80 7.73 16.56
C GLU A 390 -0.27 9.06 16.02
N LEU A 391 -1.04 9.75 15.18
CA LEU A 391 -0.61 11.01 14.58
C LEU A 391 -0.55 12.11 15.65
N GLY A 392 0.57 12.85 15.69
CA GLY A 392 0.81 13.89 16.67
C GLY A 392 0.05 15.18 16.39
N ALA A 393 -0.45 15.82 17.44
CA ALA A 393 -1.02 17.17 17.43
C ALA A 393 -0.28 18.08 18.40
N TYR A 394 -0.17 19.37 18.07
CA TYR A 394 0.60 20.37 18.82
C TYR A 394 -0.28 21.56 19.13
N SER A 395 -0.36 21.94 20.40
CA SER A 395 -1.27 22.96 20.94
C SER A 395 -0.66 23.71 22.11
N GLY A 396 -1.47 24.55 22.79
CA GLY A 396 -1.03 25.34 23.94
C GLY A 396 -0.19 26.54 23.52
N PHE A 397 -0.42 27.07 22.33
CA PHE A 397 0.23 28.28 21.85
C PHE A 397 -0.24 29.48 22.66
N SER A 398 0.69 30.39 22.98
CA SER A 398 0.44 31.60 23.76
C SER A 398 1.44 32.69 23.36
N ALA A 399 1.35 33.85 23.98
CA ALA A 399 2.35 34.92 23.80
C ALA A 399 3.79 34.48 24.21
N THR A 400 3.91 33.46 25.05
CA THR A 400 5.18 32.94 25.57
C THR A 400 5.49 31.51 25.11
N ASP A 401 4.55 30.85 24.45
CA ASP A 401 4.67 29.44 24.04
C ASP A 401 4.42 29.32 22.53
N TYR A 402 5.47 29.15 21.75
CA TYR A 402 5.42 29.12 20.30
C TYR A 402 6.64 28.41 19.68
N LEU A 403 6.56 28.14 18.40
CA LEU A 403 7.69 27.62 17.64
C LEU A 403 8.19 28.71 16.67
N SER A 404 9.50 28.73 16.46
CA SER A 404 10.11 29.73 15.60
C SER A 404 11.34 29.20 14.85
N GLN A 405 11.65 29.86 13.75
CA GLN A 405 12.92 29.69 13.05
C GLN A 405 13.46 31.07 12.67
N ALA A 406 14.75 31.27 12.92
CA ALA A 406 15.47 32.44 12.43
C ALA A 406 15.40 32.47 10.89
N HIS A 407 15.76 33.61 10.30
CA HIS A 407 15.79 33.71 8.84
C HIS A 407 16.58 32.57 8.21
N ASP A 408 15.97 31.96 7.21
CA ASP A 408 16.62 31.01 6.29
C ASP A 408 16.20 31.33 4.85
N ALA A 409 17.16 31.29 3.92
CA ALA A 409 16.93 31.56 2.50
C ALA A 409 16.04 30.51 1.82
N ASP A 410 15.86 29.35 2.42
CA ASP A 410 14.93 28.31 1.93
C ASP A 410 13.48 28.80 1.89
N PHE A 411 13.11 29.83 2.68
CA PHE A 411 11.79 30.46 2.69
C PHE A 411 11.72 31.77 1.89
N ASP A 412 12.77 32.13 1.16
CA ASP A 412 12.80 33.32 0.31
C ASP A 412 12.28 32.99 -1.11
N PHE A 413 10.98 32.82 -1.26
CA PHE A 413 10.35 32.39 -2.51
C PHE A 413 10.27 33.50 -3.58
N GLY A 414 10.64 34.75 -3.27
CA GLY A 414 10.55 35.86 -4.21
C GLY A 414 9.13 36.04 -4.71
N THR A 415 8.97 36.09 -6.03
CA THR A 415 7.68 36.14 -6.73
C THR A 415 7.27 34.77 -7.31
N THR A 416 8.01 33.68 -7.03
CA THR A 416 7.77 32.35 -7.59
C THR A 416 6.63 31.64 -6.88
N ASP A 417 6.18 30.54 -7.46
CA ASP A 417 5.19 29.63 -6.87
C ASP A 417 5.72 29.03 -5.57
N PHE A 418 4.81 28.81 -4.61
CA PHE A 418 5.09 28.10 -3.36
C PHE A 418 3.78 27.71 -2.67
N SER A 419 3.87 26.82 -1.67
CA SER A 419 2.73 26.40 -0.86
C SER A 419 3.08 26.23 0.62
N VAL A 420 2.08 26.46 1.47
CA VAL A 420 2.08 26.10 2.89
C VAL A 420 0.80 25.29 3.14
N MET A 421 0.93 24.13 3.77
CA MET A 421 -0.20 23.24 4.02
C MET A 421 -0.05 22.58 5.40
N PHE A 422 -1.13 22.51 6.17
CA PHE A 422 -1.19 21.82 7.45
C PHE A 422 -2.63 21.48 7.84
N TRP A 423 -2.79 20.70 8.89
CA TRP A 423 -4.07 20.43 9.51
C TRP A 423 -4.21 21.26 10.78
N VAL A 424 -5.42 21.81 10.96
CA VAL A 424 -5.78 22.63 12.13
C VAL A 424 -7.10 22.15 12.73
N LYS A 425 -7.20 22.25 14.04
CA LYS A 425 -8.45 22.12 14.78
C LYS A 425 -8.55 23.26 15.78
N TYR A 426 -9.64 23.97 15.73
CA TYR A 426 -10.00 25.00 16.71
C TYR A 426 -11.17 24.53 17.57
N SER A 427 -11.10 24.80 18.86
CA SER A 427 -12.27 24.69 19.74
C SER A 427 -13.10 25.97 19.77
N SER A 428 -12.48 27.10 19.47
CA SER A 428 -13.09 28.42 19.32
C SER A 428 -12.04 29.38 18.77
N ALA A 429 -12.28 29.98 17.62
CA ALA A 429 -11.35 30.92 16.99
C ALA A 429 -11.72 32.37 17.34
N SER A 430 -10.74 33.12 17.83
CA SER A 430 -10.84 34.60 17.92
C SER A 430 -10.25 35.24 16.68
N GLY A 431 -10.80 36.35 16.22
CA GLY A 431 -10.25 37.05 15.06
C GLY A 431 -8.84 37.57 15.29
N GLY A 432 -7.95 37.41 14.31
CA GLY A 432 -6.60 37.93 14.33
C GLY A 432 -5.53 37.02 14.91
N GLU A 433 -5.85 35.76 15.23
CA GLU A 433 -4.87 34.78 15.72
C GLU A 433 -4.00 34.22 14.59
N TYR A 434 -2.67 34.25 14.76
CA TYR A 434 -1.74 33.73 13.74
C TYR A 434 -1.39 32.27 13.95
N LEU A 435 -1.80 31.44 13.01
CA LEU A 435 -1.40 30.04 12.91
C LEU A 435 0.04 29.89 12.43
N LEU A 436 0.43 30.74 11.47
CA LEU A 436 1.78 30.82 10.92
C LEU A 436 2.02 32.24 10.42
N LYS A 437 3.18 32.80 10.72
CA LYS A 437 3.64 34.08 10.19
C LYS A 437 5.13 34.06 9.91
N ARG A 438 5.50 34.41 8.66
CA ARG A 438 6.89 34.74 8.33
C ARG A 438 7.02 36.24 8.01
N ASP A 439 7.70 36.97 8.86
CA ASP A 439 7.87 38.42 8.74
C ASP A 439 9.06 38.89 9.60
N THR A 440 9.46 40.18 9.44
CA THR A 440 10.30 40.85 10.42
C THR A 440 9.49 41.27 11.63
N THR A 441 10.08 41.41 12.80
CA THR A 441 9.42 41.94 14.00
C THR A 441 8.84 43.30 13.71
N GLY A 442 7.51 43.42 13.81
CA GLY A 442 6.77 44.66 13.49
C GLY A 442 6.73 45.02 12.00
N GLY A 443 7.19 44.14 11.10
CA GLY A 443 7.23 44.36 9.67
C GLY A 443 5.91 44.16 8.96
N THR A 444 5.77 44.81 7.79
CA THR A 444 4.58 44.70 6.94
C THR A 444 4.92 44.37 5.48
N SER A 445 6.17 44.12 5.17
CA SER A 445 6.64 43.94 3.79
C SER A 445 7.33 42.61 3.60
N ASN A 446 7.16 41.99 2.41
CA ASN A 446 7.81 40.76 2.00
C ASN A 446 7.54 39.59 2.97
N LYS A 447 6.29 39.39 3.33
CA LYS A 447 5.81 38.43 4.30
C LYS A 447 4.87 37.41 3.67
N PHE A 448 4.68 36.28 4.35
CA PHE A 448 3.56 35.38 4.11
C PHE A 448 3.07 34.79 5.43
N GLY A 449 1.80 34.36 5.45
CA GLY A 449 1.24 33.74 6.63
C GLY A 449 -0.23 33.39 6.51
N ILE A 450 -0.74 32.82 7.60
CA ILE A 450 -2.11 32.37 7.76
C ILE A 450 -2.60 32.82 9.15
N TYR A 451 -3.74 33.49 9.21
CA TYR A 451 -4.35 33.90 10.48
C TYR A 451 -5.89 33.75 10.41
N THR A 452 -6.54 33.67 11.56
CA THR A 452 -7.99 33.58 11.64
C THR A 452 -8.63 34.98 11.57
N GLY A 453 -9.74 35.07 10.86
CA GLY A 453 -10.58 36.27 10.77
C GLY A 453 -11.91 36.10 11.51
N GLY A 454 -11.95 35.35 12.60
CA GLY A 454 -13.16 34.79 13.20
C GLY A 454 -13.22 33.31 12.85
N SER A 455 -14.38 32.78 12.48
CA SER A 455 -14.53 31.38 12.05
C SER A 455 -13.75 31.03 10.79
N ASN A 456 -13.51 31.98 9.90
CA ASN A 456 -12.73 31.79 8.67
C ASN A 456 -11.24 32.09 8.87
N PHE A 457 -10.40 31.70 7.92
CA PHE A 457 -8.98 32.08 7.91
C PHE A 457 -8.62 32.92 6.68
N THR A 458 -7.61 33.77 6.83
CA THR A 458 -7.03 34.57 5.78
C THR A 458 -5.60 34.15 5.51
N VAL A 459 -5.24 34.02 4.24
CA VAL A 459 -3.86 33.83 3.77
C VAL A 459 -3.34 35.13 3.16
N TYR A 460 -2.03 35.36 3.28
CA TYR A 460 -1.40 36.49 2.62
C TYR A 460 0.03 36.15 2.12
N ALA A 461 0.41 36.80 1.02
CA ALA A 461 1.75 36.74 0.47
C ALA A 461 2.15 38.11 -0.09
N GLY A 462 3.15 38.76 0.52
CA GLY A 462 3.50 40.17 0.24
C GLY A 462 2.43 41.09 0.76
N THR A 463 1.82 41.89 -0.12
CA THR A 463 0.72 42.82 0.17
C THR A 463 -0.65 42.23 -0.17
N GLU A 464 -0.71 41.13 -0.86
CA GLU A 464 -1.95 40.48 -1.30
C GLU A 464 -2.47 39.50 -0.22
N SER A 465 -3.81 39.43 -0.12
CA SER A 465 -4.47 38.51 0.79
C SER A 465 -5.72 37.88 0.18
N ASP A 466 -6.05 36.65 0.55
CA ASP A 466 -7.27 35.93 0.18
C ASP A 466 -7.94 35.35 1.44
N LEU A 467 -9.28 35.42 1.47
CA LEU A 467 -10.10 34.98 2.60
C LEU A 467 -10.77 33.65 2.25
N SER A 468 -10.69 32.69 3.16
CA SER A 468 -11.36 31.38 2.99
C SER A 468 -12.87 31.50 3.20
N ALA A 469 -13.60 30.58 2.56
CA ALA A 469 -15.01 30.34 2.86
C ALA A 469 -15.20 29.25 3.93
N LEU A 470 -14.14 28.49 4.25
CA LEU A 470 -14.17 27.39 5.20
C LEU A 470 -14.30 27.92 6.64
N ASP A 471 -15.24 27.37 7.38
CA ASP A 471 -15.34 27.50 8.83
C ASP A 471 -14.34 26.53 9.50
N VAL A 472 -13.43 27.07 10.32
CA VAL A 472 -12.38 26.27 10.99
C VAL A 472 -12.57 26.18 12.49
N ASP A 473 -13.64 26.75 13.05
CA ASP A 473 -13.91 26.76 14.50
C ASP A 473 -15.10 25.89 14.93
N ASP A 474 -15.47 24.94 14.07
CA ASP A 474 -16.50 23.94 14.34
C ASP A 474 -16.06 22.79 15.28
N GLY A 475 -14.80 22.81 15.70
CA GLY A 475 -14.19 21.77 16.54
C GLY A 475 -13.71 20.53 15.79
N SER A 476 -13.73 20.54 14.46
CA SER A 476 -13.24 19.45 13.58
C SER A 476 -11.81 19.72 13.10
N TRP A 477 -11.17 18.69 12.55
CA TRP A 477 -9.90 18.85 11.85
C TRP A 477 -10.11 19.26 10.41
N HIS A 478 -9.46 20.35 10.00
CA HIS A 478 -9.49 20.87 8.63
C HIS A 478 -8.08 20.93 8.03
N GLN A 479 -7.94 20.54 6.76
CA GLN A 479 -6.72 20.79 6.00
C GLN A 479 -6.79 22.19 5.42
N ILE A 480 -5.89 23.07 5.87
CA ILE A 480 -5.81 24.43 5.38
C ILE A 480 -4.43 24.80 4.86
N GLY A 481 -4.36 25.89 4.12
CA GLY A 481 -3.08 26.37 3.62
C GLY A 481 -3.20 27.60 2.75
N LEU A 482 -2.04 27.99 2.22
CA LEU A 482 -1.92 28.99 1.16
C LEU A 482 -1.16 28.38 -0.03
N VAL A 483 -1.60 28.73 -1.23
CA VAL A 483 -0.89 28.34 -2.47
C VAL A 483 -0.76 29.58 -3.35
N ARG A 484 0.47 29.89 -3.73
CA ARG A 484 0.74 30.87 -4.80
C ARG A 484 1.15 30.10 -6.04
N THR A 485 0.38 30.26 -7.12
CA THR A 485 0.67 29.62 -8.41
C THR A 485 0.14 30.44 -9.57
N GLY A 486 0.90 30.49 -10.67
CA GLY A 486 0.53 31.22 -11.87
C GLY A 486 0.26 32.72 -11.61
N GLY A 487 0.96 33.35 -10.67
CA GLY A 487 0.77 34.76 -10.29
C GLY A 487 -0.50 35.04 -9.49
N LYS A 488 -1.14 34.02 -8.90
CA LYS A 488 -2.30 34.14 -8.01
C LYS A 488 -2.03 33.49 -6.67
N LEU A 489 -2.66 34.05 -5.63
CA LEU A 489 -2.72 33.52 -4.27
C LEU A 489 -4.10 32.89 -4.03
N TYR A 490 -4.14 31.70 -3.48
CA TYR A 490 -5.34 30.95 -3.14
C TYR A 490 -5.29 30.50 -1.69
N THR A 491 -6.44 30.41 -1.03
CA THR A 491 -6.63 29.57 0.14
C THR A 491 -6.63 28.10 -0.29
N LEU A 492 -6.20 27.21 0.62
CA LEU A 492 -6.40 25.78 0.51
C LEU A 492 -7.41 25.36 1.58
N GLU A 493 -8.48 24.66 1.20
CA GLU A 493 -9.65 24.40 2.01
C GLU A 493 -10.10 22.94 1.82
N ASP A 494 -9.80 22.05 2.76
CA ASP A 494 -10.25 20.66 2.76
C ASP A 494 -10.17 19.96 1.38
N GLY A 495 -8.95 19.90 0.86
CA GLY A 495 -8.66 19.20 -0.41
C GLY A 495 -8.96 20.00 -1.68
N LYS A 496 -9.22 21.30 -1.60
CA LYS A 496 -9.49 22.16 -2.76
C LYS A 496 -8.89 23.56 -2.61
N TYR A 497 -8.73 24.26 -3.71
CA TYR A 497 -8.46 25.69 -3.71
C TYR A 497 -9.72 26.48 -3.36
N GLY A 498 -9.57 27.58 -2.66
CA GLY A 498 -10.61 28.60 -2.53
C GLY A 498 -11.04 29.15 -3.89
N ALA A 499 -12.30 29.62 -3.98
CA ALA A 499 -13.00 29.80 -5.24
C ALA A 499 -12.42 30.86 -6.21
N SER A 500 -11.74 31.93 -5.71
CA SER A 500 -11.48 33.10 -6.56
C SER A 500 -10.00 33.34 -6.87
N GLY A 501 -9.11 33.11 -5.95
CA GLY A 501 -7.69 33.46 -6.06
C GLY A 501 -7.43 34.95 -6.38
N VAL A 502 -6.52 35.59 -5.67
CA VAL A 502 -6.15 36.99 -5.80
C VAL A 502 -4.84 37.13 -6.57
N ALA A 503 -4.73 38.13 -7.46
CA ALA A 503 -3.46 38.38 -8.14
C ALA A 503 -2.34 38.61 -7.11
N SER A 504 -1.22 37.93 -7.23
CA SER A 504 -0.10 37.97 -6.29
C SER A 504 1.22 38.08 -7.02
N VAL A 505 1.77 39.29 -7.03
CA VAL A 505 3.02 39.63 -7.74
C VAL A 505 4.11 40.16 -6.81
N SER A 506 3.77 40.37 -5.54
CA SER A 506 4.71 40.91 -4.56
C SER A 506 5.76 39.85 -4.17
N THR A 507 7.00 40.29 -3.93
CA THR A 507 8.03 39.41 -3.39
C THR A 507 7.77 39.06 -1.92
N VAL A 508 8.07 37.83 -1.54
CA VAL A 508 8.04 37.36 -0.13
C VAL A 508 9.44 37.10 0.41
N SER A 509 10.49 37.42 -0.35
CA SER A 509 11.88 37.28 0.11
C SER A 509 12.25 38.43 1.04
N ASN A 510 12.81 38.11 2.21
CA ASN A 510 13.24 39.09 3.20
C ASN A 510 14.33 38.47 4.10
N GLY A 511 15.57 38.95 3.93
CA GLY A 511 16.75 38.44 4.63
C GLY A 511 16.78 38.65 6.15
N SER A 512 15.75 39.26 6.73
CA SER A 512 15.60 39.42 8.18
C SER A 512 14.29 38.82 8.74
N ALA A 513 13.50 38.16 7.86
CA ALA A 513 12.24 37.58 8.29
C ALA A 513 12.45 36.30 9.11
N VAL A 514 11.74 36.19 10.22
CA VAL A 514 11.65 35.00 11.06
C VAL A 514 10.32 34.28 10.80
N LEU A 515 10.30 32.94 10.93
CA LEU A 515 9.11 32.15 10.88
C LEU A 515 8.61 31.90 12.31
N HIS A 516 7.35 32.24 12.59
CA HIS A 516 6.66 31.85 13.81
C HIS A 516 5.47 30.95 13.50
N ILE A 517 5.22 29.99 14.38
CA ILE A 517 4.10 29.05 14.32
C ILE A 517 3.37 29.15 15.65
N GLY A 518 2.05 29.35 15.57
CA GLY A 518 1.18 29.51 16.73
C GLY A 518 1.12 30.92 17.30
N GLN A 519 1.86 31.89 16.71
CA GLN A 519 1.69 33.31 17.04
C GLN A 519 2.28 34.25 15.97
N SER A 520 2.00 35.55 16.12
CA SER A 520 2.61 36.61 15.30
C SER A 520 4.08 36.88 15.68
N THR A 521 4.85 37.49 14.78
CA THR A 521 6.27 37.81 15.00
C THR A 521 6.51 38.91 16.04
N ASP A 522 5.47 39.62 16.45
CA ASP A 522 5.49 40.66 17.53
C ASP A 522 4.93 40.16 18.87
N GLY A 523 4.53 38.88 18.95
CA GLY A 523 4.06 38.24 20.17
C GLY A 523 2.64 38.63 20.60
N THR A 524 1.84 39.31 19.77
CA THR A 524 0.57 39.93 20.19
C THR A 524 -0.69 39.13 19.87
N SER A 525 -0.61 38.12 19.00
CA SER A 525 -1.79 37.46 18.43
C SER A 525 -1.59 35.93 18.37
N PRO A 526 -1.48 35.23 19.52
CA PRO A 526 -1.29 33.81 19.57
C PRO A 526 -2.56 33.02 19.22
N ALA A 527 -2.39 31.87 18.59
CA ALA A 527 -3.45 30.91 18.26
C ALA A 527 -3.78 30.00 19.47
N THR A 528 -4.40 30.58 20.50
CA THR A 528 -4.52 29.99 21.84
C THR A 528 -5.34 28.70 21.90
N ASN A 529 -6.35 28.57 21.04
CA ASN A 529 -7.26 27.40 21.01
C ASN A 529 -7.02 26.48 19.81
N ALA A 530 -5.91 26.68 19.10
CA ALA A 530 -5.54 25.88 17.95
C ALA A 530 -4.75 24.63 18.34
N SER A 531 -5.01 23.54 17.64
CA SER A 531 -4.13 22.37 17.54
C SER A 531 -3.67 22.22 16.10
N LEU A 532 -2.38 22.02 15.88
CA LEU A 532 -1.75 21.92 14.55
C LEU A 532 -1.11 20.55 14.35
N SER A 533 -1.11 20.05 13.11
CA SER A 533 -0.45 18.83 12.70
C SER A 533 0.03 18.91 11.26
N LEU A 534 1.08 18.17 10.90
CA LEU A 534 1.56 17.98 9.52
C LEU A 534 1.80 19.30 8.76
N LEU A 535 2.64 20.20 9.29
CA LEU A 535 3.00 21.44 8.61
C LEU A 535 4.04 21.19 7.51
N ARG A 536 3.73 21.58 6.28
CA ARG A 536 4.60 21.49 5.10
C ARG A 536 4.71 22.84 4.41
N ILE A 537 5.94 23.21 4.05
CA ILE A 537 6.25 24.41 3.26
C ILE A 537 7.09 23.95 2.06
N SER A 538 6.62 24.22 0.85
CA SER A 538 7.27 23.82 -0.40
C SER A 538 7.43 24.99 -1.36
N LYS A 539 8.51 24.96 -2.15
CA LYS A 539 8.67 25.83 -3.31
C LYS A 539 7.88 25.36 -4.53
N THR A 540 7.12 24.29 -4.38
CA THR A 540 6.22 23.75 -5.41
C THR A 540 4.78 24.02 -5.01
N ALA A 541 3.97 24.48 -5.97
CA ALA A 541 2.52 24.58 -5.80
C ALA A 541 1.86 23.28 -6.24
N PRO A 542 1.11 22.59 -5.36
CA PRO A 542 0.39 21.36 -5.74
C PRO A 542 -0.73 21.67 -6.73
N SER A 543 -1.01 20.73 -7.65
CA SER A 543 -2.20 20.85 -8.49
C SER A 543 -3.49 20.60 -7.67
N PRO A 544 -4.67 21.06 -8.16
CA PRO A 544 -5.94 20.77 -7.48
C PRO A 544 -6.20 19.28 -7.27
N LYS A 545 -5.81 18.43 -8.22
CA LYS A 545 -5.91 16.98 -8.07
C LYS A 545 -5.01 16.45 -6.96
N GLN A 546 -3.75 16.89 -6.89
CA GLN A 546 -2.84 16.47 -5.83
C GLN A 546 -3.35 16.87 -4.44
N ILE A 547 -3.93 18.07 -4.29
CA ILE A 547 -4.53 18.52 -3.03
C ILE A 547 -5.68 17.61 -2.61
N ALA A 548 -6.60 17.31 -3.54
CA ALA A 548 -7.72 16.41 -3.28
C ALA A 548 -7.25 15.00 -2.89
N ASP A 549 -6.27 14.46 -3.61
CA ASP A 549 -5.68 13.14 -3.34
C ASP A 549 -4.97 13.08 -1.98
N ILE A 550 -4.29 14.16 -1.59
CA ILE A 550 -3.60 14.27 -0.29
C ILE A 550 -4.62 14.36 0.85
N TYR A 551 -5.62 15.22 0.70
CA TYR A 551 -6.69 15.36 1.68
C TYR A 551 -7.41 14.02 1.94
N ALA A 552 -7.83 13.34 0.86
CA ALA A 552 -8.49 12.05 0.95
C ALA A 552 -7.60 10.97 1.61
N ALA A 553 -6.28 11.00 1.34
CA ALA A 553 -5.34 10.04 1.93
C ALA A 553 -5.02 10.33 3.40
N GLU A 554 -4.98 11.60 3.82
CA GLU A 554 -4.61 12.01 5.17
C GLU A 554 -5.80 12.07 6.14
N LYS A 555 -7.00 12.41 5.66
CA LYS A 555 -8.21 12.56 6.48
C LYS A 555 -8.48 11.37 7.43
N PRO A 556 -8.34 10.10 7.03
CA PRO A 556 -8.54 8.96 7.92
C PRO A 556 -7.62 8.94 9.14
N LEU A 557 -6.45 9.58 9.07
CA LEU A 557 -5.48 9.61 10.17
C LEU A 557 -5.93 10.48 11.34
N PHE A 558 -6.93 11.36 11.15
CA PHE A 558 -7.43 12.30 12.14
C PHE A 558 -8.63 11.75 12.94
N GLN A 559 -8.83 10.45 12.92
CA GLN A 559 -9.91 9.76 13.62
C GLN A 559 -9.43 9.04 14.88
N ALA A 560 -10.37 8.75 15.80
CA ALA A 560 -10.06 8.00 16.99
C ALA A 560 -9.56 6.58 16.66
N GLY A 561 -8.46 6.18 17.30
CA GLY A 561 -7.84 4.88 17.10
C GLY A 561 -7.04 4.71 15.80
N ALA A 562 -6.93 5.75 14.96
CA ALA A 562 -6.16 5.68 13.72
C ALA A 562 -4.69 5.38 13.96
N LYS A 563 -4.17 4.39 13.24
CA LYS A 563 -2.76 3.98 13.28
C LYS A 563 -2.09 4.36 11.96
N CYS A 564 -0.86 4.86 12.02
CA CYS A 564 -0.18 5.36 10.82
C CYS A 564 1.35 5.23 10.85
N LEU A 565 1.88 4.50 11.81
CA LEU A 565 3.31 4.32 12.00
C LEU A 565 3.74 2.89 11.63
N LEU A 566 5.02 2.72 11.34
CA LEU A 566 5.61 1.38 11.33
C LEU A 566 5.62 0.82 12.75
N GLN A 567 5.22 -0.43 12.89
CA GLN A 567 5.34 -1.09 14.19
C GLN A 567 6.81 -1.36 14.51
N SER A 568 7.13 -1.33 15.82
CA SER A 568 8.45 -1.65 16.33
C SER A 568 9.49 -0.53 16.32
N GLY A 569 10.26 -0.45 17.37
CA GLY A 569 11.44 0.42 17.48
C GLY A 569 12.54 0.17 16.42
N ASN A 570 12.29 -0.65 15.39
CA ASN A 570 13.17 -0.87 14.25
C ASN A 570 12.50 -0.37 12.96
N ASN A 571 13.07 0.64 12.33
CA ASN A 571 12.56 1.25 11.11
C ASN A 571 12.91 0.47 9.83
N ALA A 572 13.77 -0.54 9.90
CA ALA A 572 14.26 -1.25 8.72
C ALA A 572 13.15 -2.00 8.02
N VAL A 573 12.92 -1.64 6.76
CA VAL A 573 12.02 -2.33 5.83
C VAL A 573 12.83 -3.31 5.01
N ASN A 574 12.49 -4.60 5.11
CA ASN A 574 13.22 -5.69 4.45
C ASN A 574 12.52 -6.20 3.18
N GLY A 575 11.19 -6.09 3.13
CA GLY A 575 10.39 -6.51 2.00
C GLY A 575 9.10 -5.70 1.87
N LEU A 576 8.58 -5.60 0.67
CA LEU A 576 7.34 -4.93 0.34
C LEU A 576 6.53 -5.79 -0.63
N ALA A 577 5.24 -5.92 -0.37
CA ALA A 577 4.31 -6.55 -1.29
C ALA A 577 2.97 -5.80 -1.27
N TYR A 578 2.39 -5.59 -2.45
CA TYR A 578 1.11 -4.90 -2.60
C TYR A 578 0.08 -5.83 -3.25
N ASP A 579 -1.04 -6.01 -2.59
CA ASP A 579 -2.17 -6.75 -3.13
C ASP A 579 -3.17 -5.79 -3.78
N LYS A 580 -3.21 -5.79 -5.11
CA LYS A 580 -4.13 -4.94 -5.89
C LYS A 580 -5.60 -5.24 -5.61
N SER A 581 -5.93 -6.49 -5.28
CA SER A 581 -7.32 -6.91 -5.06
C SER A 581 -7.91 -6.38 -3.75
N THR A 582 -7.06 -6.07 -2.77
CA THR A 582 -7.45 -5.57 -1.45
C THR A 582 -6.93 -4.16 -1.18
N SER A 583 -6.10 -3.63 -2.08
CA SER A 583 -5.38 -2.36 -1.90
C SER A 583 -4.53 -2.31 -0.62
N LEU A 584 -3.98 -3.46 -0.22
CA LEU A 584 -3.13 -3.58 0.98
C LEU A 584 -1.66 -3.61 0.62
N LEU A 585 -0.87 -2.79 1.31
CA LEU A 585 0.58 -2.83 1.28
C LEU A 585 1.10 -3.52 2.54
N THR A 586 1.77 -4.64 2.36
CA THR A 586 2.48 -5.34 3.44
C THR A 586 3.93 -4.89 3.49
N VAL A 587 4.35 -4.39 4.63
CA VAL A 587 5.69 -3.87 4.91
C VAL A 587 6.38 -4.81 5.88
N ALA A 588 7.30 -5.63 5.38
CA ALA A 588 8.05 -6.58 6.18
C ALA A 588 9.21 -5.90 6.93
N GLN A 589 9.35 -6.21 8.20
CA GLN A 589 10.32 -5.64 9.13
C GLN A 589 11.05 -6.74 9.90
N ASN A 590 12.06 -6.38 10.68
CA ASN A 590 12.72 -7.31 11.59
C ASN A 590 11.79 -7.65 12.77
N ILE A 591 11.68 -8.94 13.10
CA ILE A 591 10.99 -9.41 14.30
C ILE A 591 11.95 -9.28 15.48
N THR A 592 11.59 -8.50 16.49
CA THR A 592 12.28 -8.51 17.78
C THR A 592 11.39 -9.19 18.82
N SER A 593 11.94 -9.58 19.96
CA SER A 593 11.17 -10.27 21.04
C SER A 593 9.97 -9.46 21.56
N ALA A 594 9.85 -8.20 21.19
CA ALA A 594 8.80 -7.30 21.62
C ALA A 594 7.88 -6.81 20.49
N VAL A 595 8.09 -7.22 19.20
CA VAL A 595 7.56 -6.44 18.07
C VAL A 595 7.15 -7.29 16.88
N PRO A 596 6.00 -6.95 16.24
CA PRO A 596 5.52 -7.57 15.00
C PRO A 596 6.55 -7.57 13.87
N GLY A 597 6.43 -8.56 12.99
CA GLY A 597 7.30 -8.73 11.82
C GLY A 597 6.83 -7.97 10.60
N ALA A 598 5.57 -7.55 10.52
CA ALA A 598 5.09 -6.74 9.41
C ALA A 598 4.01 -5.76 9.85
N THR A 599 3.94 -4.65 9.12
CA THR A 599 2.88 -3.65 9.21
C THR A 599 2.11 -3.62 7.90
N ILE A 600 0.79 -3.66 7.95
CA ILE A 600 -0.07 -3.67 6.76
C ILE A 600 -0.80 -2.33 6.68
N PHE A 601 -0.65 -1.65 5.54
CA PHE A 601 -1.24 -0.35 5.27
C PHE A 601 -2.32 -0.43 4.20
N ARG A 602 -3.35 0.41 4.38
CA ARG A 602 -4.25 0.85 3.31
C ARG A 602 -4.05 2.36 3.14
N GLY A 603 -3.42 2.77 2.03
CA GLY A 603 -2.96 4.15 1.89
C GLY A 603 -1.95 4.54 2.96
N LEU A 604 -2.29 5.53 3.80
CA LEU A 604 -1.46 5.98 4.93
C LEU A 604 -1.85 5.34 6.26
N GLU A 605 -2.98 4.65 6.32
CA GLU A 605 -3.50 4.05 7.55
C GLU A 605 -2.96 2.63 7.73
N GLN A 606 -2.43 2.34 8.90
CA GLN A 606 -2.11 0.99 9.32
C GLN A 606 -3.40 0.26 9.69
N VAL A 607 -3.73 -0.81 8.99
CA VAL A 607 -4.97 -1.58 9.18
C VAL A 607 -4.75 -2.93 9.83
N ALA A 608 -3.53 -3.43 9.87
CA ALA A 608 -3.18 -4.67 10.56
C ALA A 608 -1.68 -4.76 10.85
N THR A 609 -1.30 -5.71 11.69
CA THR A 609 0.09 -6.10 11.93
C THR A 609 0.19 -7.63 11.90
N PHE A 610 1.33 -8.13 11.44
CA PHE A 610 1.70 -9.53 11.60
C PHE A 610 2.64 -9.67 12.79
N ASP A 611 2.19 -10.38 13.84
CA ASP A 611 3.02 -10.70 15.00
C ASP A 611 3.57 -12.13 14.89
N GLY A 612 4.84 -12.25 14.56
CA GLY A 612 5.52 -13.55 14.47
C GLY A 612 5.77 -14.26 15.81
N LYS A 613 5.32 -13.67 16.96
CA LYS A 613 5.59 -14.25 18.28
C LYS A 613 4.82 -15.54 18.56
N ASP A 614 3.62 -15.68 17.98
CA ASP A 614 2.79 -16.88 18.15
C ASP A 614 3.43 -18.12 17.50
N TYR A 615 4.55 -17.91 16.81
CA TYR A 615 5.35 -18.96 16.19
C TYR A 615 6.68 -19.08 16.93
N ASP A 616 6.81 -19.98 17.86
CA ASP A 616 7.94 -20.20 18.81
C ASP A 616 9.35 -20.13 18.20
N ALA A 617 9.47 -20.23 16.90
CA ALA A 617 10.74 -20.24 16.19
C ALA A 617 11.11 -18.88 15.51
N TRP A 618 10.29 -17.84 15.62
CA TRP A 618 10.46 -16.59 14.83
C TRP A 618 11.00 -15.40 15.66
N SER A 619 11.02 -15.51 16.96
CA SER A 619 11.60 -14.50 17.83
C SER A 619 13.08 -14.22 17.50
N GLY A 620 13.40 -12.98 17.17
CA GLY A 620 14.77 -12.53 16.88
C GLY A 620 15.23 -12.70 15.43
N TYR A 621 14.33 -13.02 14.48
CA TYR A 621 14.67 -13.18 13.07
C TYR A 621 14.06 -12.10 12.18
N SER A 622 14.73 -11.81 11.06
CA SER A 622 14.23 -10.90 10.03
C SER A 622 13.30 -11.65 9.09
N ILE A 623 12.22 -11.00 8.64
CA ILE A 623 11.53 -11.42 7.45
C ILE A 623 12.44 -11.10 6.26
N HIS A 624 12.67 -12.09 5.40
CA HIS A 624 13.54 -11.95 4.24
C HIS A 624 12.77 -11.57 2.99
N ASP A 625 11.61 -12.18 2.77
CA ASP A 625 10.76 -11.94 1.61
C ASP A 625 9.28 -12.01 2.00
N VAL A 626 8.44 -11.31 1.25
CA VAL A 626 7.00 -11.25 1.45
C VAL A 626 6.30 -11.24 0.10
N SER A 627 5.20 -11.97 0.00
CA SER A 627 4.31 -11.95 -1.15
C SER A 627 2.85 -11.90 -0.70
N THR A 628 2.01 -11.17 -1.43
CA THR A 628 0.59 -11.02 -1.11
C THR A 628 -0.28 -11.24 -2.33
N ALA A 629 -1.39 -11.93 -2.15
CA ALA A 629 -2.42 -12.07 -3.18
C ALA A 629 -3.76 -12.41 -2.54
N GLY A 630 -4.85 -11.80 -3.01
CA GLY A 630 -6.21 -12.13 -2.57
C GLY A 630 -6.49 -11.93 -1.08
N GLY A 631 -5.75 -11.02 -0.41
CA GLY A 631 -5.84 -10.77 1.02
C GLY A 631 -5.04 -11.75 1.89
N VAL A 632 -4.22 -12.61 1.27
CA VAL A 632 -3.31 -13.53 1.96
C VAL A 632 -1.89 -12.99 1.86
N SER A 633 -1.10 -13.10 2.92
CA SER A 633 0.33 -12.77 2.93
C SER A 633 1.15 -13.99 3.29
N VAL A 634 2.28 -14.15 2.60
CA VAL A 634 3.29 -15.18 2.91
C VAL A 634 4.58 -14.49 3.28
N TYR A 635 5.17 -14.91 4.37
CA TYR A 635 6.44 -14.41 4.87
C TYR A 635 7.48 -15.51 4.86
N SER A 636 8.69 -15.21 4.42
CA SER A 636 9.84 -16.10 4.57
C SER A 636 10.84 -15.54 5.57
N ARG A 637 11.51 -16.45 6.28
CA ARG A 637 12.52 -16.12 7.27
C ARG A 637 13.92 -16.33 6.71
N GLN A 638 14.80 -15.35 6.91
CA GLN A 638 16.23 -15.51 6.68
C GLN A 638 16.89 -16.01 7.95
N ALA A 639 17.61 -17.05 7.92
CA ALA A 639 18.72 -17.54 8.72
C ALA A 639 18.56 -19.00 9.17
N GLY A 640 19.46 -19.84 8.71
CA GLY A 640 19.91 -21.13 9.31
C GLY A 640 18.88 -22.23 9.53
N THR A 641 17.65 -21.90 9.72
CA THR A 641 16.52 -22.83 9.94
C THR A 641 15.29 -22.33 9.19
N GLY A 642 15.34 -22.24 7.88
CA GLY A 642 14.30 -21.72 7.01
C GLY A 642 12.87 -21.94 7.49
N GLY A 643 11.95 -21.21 6.95
CA GLY A 643 10.53 -21.38 7.23
C GLY A 643 9.72 -20.33 6.49
N THR A 644 8.51 -20.70 6.14
CA THR A 644 7.53 -19.84 5.52
C THR A 644 6.28 -19.83 6.37
N ILE A 645 5.67 -18.68 6.58
CA ILE A 645 4.39 -18.55 7.26
C ILE A 645 3.41 -17.96 6.29
N LEU A 646 2.26 -18.58 6.15
CA LEU A 646 1.08 -18.01 5.53
C LEU A 646 0.27 -17.28 6.61
N ASP A 647 -0.05 -16.04 6.39
CA ASP A 647 -0.88 -15.24 7.26
C ASP A 647 -2.08 -14.66 6.52
N LEU A 648 -3.19 -14.61 7.23
CA LEU A 648 -4.41 -13.93 6.83
C LEU A 648 -4.56 -12.74 7.77
N PRO A 649 -4.10 -11.54 7.36
CA PRO A 649 -4.17 -10.39 8.24
C PRO A 649 -5.62 -10.15 8.67
N ALA A 650 -5.86 -10.15 9.98
CA ALA A 650 -7.11 -9.68 10.55
C ALA A 650 -7.17 -8.17 10.31
N LEU A 651 -7.95 -7.75 9.33
CA LEU A 651 -8.19 -6.33 9.09
C LEU A 651 -8.95 -5.75 10.27
N ASP A 652 -8.52 -4.60 10.77
CA ASP A 652 -9.34 -3.84 11.70
C ASP A 652 -10.58 -3.36 10.93
N VAL A 653 -11.74 -3.90 11.31
CA VAL A 653 -13.03 -3.62 10.65
C VAL A 653 -13.40 -2.13 10.71
N ARG A 654 -12.76 -1.36 11.60
CA ARG A 654 -12.96 0.09 11.70
C ARG A 654 -12.51 0.85 10.46
N ALA A 655 -11.51 0.36 9.73
CA ALA A 655 -11.07 0.98 8.48
C ALA A 655 -12.09 0.85 7.34
N GLU A 656 -13.04 -0.08 7.43
CA GLU A 656 -14.13 -0.25 6.46
C GLU A 656 -15.36 0.62 6.78
N LEU A 657 -15.46 1.18 7.99
CA LEU A 657 -16.63 1.91 8.47
C LEU A 657 -16.57 3.43 8.31
N ASN A 658 -15.44 3.99 7.92
CA ASN A 658 -15.26 5.43 7.83
C ASN A 658 -15.33 5.95 6.39
N GLU A 659 -16.55 6.34 6.05
CA GLU A 659 -16.99 7.39 5.14
C GLU A 659 -16.57 7.41 3.64
N GLY A 660 -17.57 7.22 2.79
CA GLY A 660 -17.83 8.13 1.66
C GLY A 660 -17.31 7.72 0.31
N GLU A 661 -16.59 6.63 0.12
CA GLU A 661 -16.43 5.96 -1.18
C GLU A 661 -16.27 4.46 -0.99
N SER A 662 -17.36 3.77 -0.71
CA SER A 662 -17.38 2.33 -0.96
C SER A 662 -17.35 2.13 -2.48
N LYS A 663 -16.19 1.92 -3.06
CA LYS A 663 -16.12 1.26 -4.36
C LYS A 663 -16.74 -0.11 -4.16
N ILE A 664 -17.97 -0.25 -4.61
CA ILE A 664 -18.62 -1.55 -4.72
C ILE A 664 -17.68 -2.41 -5.57
N PRO A 665 -17.23 -3.57 -5.10
CA PRO A 665 -16.45 -4.49 -5.92
C PRO A 665 -17.15 -4.75 -7.26
N ASP A 666 -16.42 -5.11 -8.30
CA ASP A 666 -16.98 -5.34 -9.66
C ASP A 666 -18.15 -6.34 -9.71
N ASP A 667 -18.38 -7.15 -8.64
CA ASP A 667 -19.54 -8.04 -8.49
C ASP A 667 -20.78 -7.34 -7.90
N GLY A 668 -20.70 -6.04 -7.58
CA GLY A 668 -21.82 -5.26 -7.04
C GLY A 668 -22.25 -5.66 -5.61
N LYS A 669 -21.46 -6.42 -4.87
CA LYS A 669 -21.82 -6.94 -3.54
C LYS A 669 -20.84 -6.53 -2.46
N LEU A 670 -21.39 -6.11 -1.32
CA LEU A 670 -20.64 -5.89 -0.09
C LEU A 670 -20.63 -7.20 0.73
N HIS A 671 -19.53 -7.51 1.36
CA HIS A 671 -19.41 -8.73 2.16
C HIS A 671 -18.88 -8.38 3.54
N PHE A 672 -19.53 -8.91 4.55
CA PHE A 672 -19.24 -8.67 5.96
C PHE A 672 -19.11 -10.00 6.69
N SER A 673 -18.27 -10.04 7.73
CA SER A 673 -18.20 -11.18 8.63
C SER A 673 -17.90 -10.75 10.05
N ALA A 674 -18.46 -11.45 11.03
CA ALA A 674 -18.17 -11.25 12.43
C ALA A 674 -18.25 -12.59 13.18
N SER A 675 -17.43 -12.71 14.23
CA SER A 675 -17.51 -13.82 15.18
C SER A 675 -18.07 -13.31 16.51
N ILE A 676 -19.17 -13.90 16.96
CA ILE A 676 -19.86 -13.47 18.17
C ILE A 676 -19.87 -14.60 19.18
N LEU A 677 -19.41 -14.30 20.41
CA LEU A 677 -19.50 -15.19 21.55
C LEU A 677 -20.73 -14.82 22.39
N GLY A 678 -21.69 -15.74 22.49
CA GLY A 678 -22.89 -15.53 23.30
C GLY A 678 -24.09 -15.00 22.51
N ALA A 679 -25.14 -14.60 23.25
CA ALA A 679 -26.45 -14.19 22.72
C ALA A 679 -26.61 -12.65 22.64
N THR A 680 -25.55 -11.89 22.59
CA THR A 680 -25.64 -10.43 22.48
C THR A 680 -25.89 -10.03 21.02
N ALA A 681 -26.87 -9.14 20.81
CA ALA A 681 -27.10 -8.55 19.49
C ALA A 681 -25.88 -7.70 19.06
N THR A 682 -25.44 -7.87 17.83
CA THR A 682 -24.23 -7.22 17.31
C THR A 682 -24.45 -6.82 15.85
N ASN A 683 -24.10 -5.60 15.51
CA ASN A 683 -24.12 -5.13 14.13
C ASN A 683 -22.90 -5.65 13.37
N ILE A 684 -23.12 -6.33 12.25
CA ILE A 684 -22.06 -6.94 11.42
C ILE A 684 -21.89 -6.26 10.07
N ALA A 685 -22.75 -5.32 9.74
CA ALA A 685 -22.68 -4.57 8.48
C ALA A 685 -23.24 -3.16 8.69
N HIS A 686 -22.62 -2.21 8.00
CA HIS A 686 -23.03 -0.81 7.99
C HIS A 686 -23.10 -0.33 6.54
N ILE A 687 -24.28 0.08 6.08
CA ILE A 687 -24.57 0.45 4.70
C ILE A 687 -25.02 1.91 4.70
N PRO A 688 -24.18 2.87 4.29
CA PRO A 688 -24.55 4.27 4.28
C PRO A 688 -25.60 4.55 3.20
N VAL A 689 -26.57 5.41 3.52
CA VAL A 689 -27.57 5.93 2.59
C VAL A 689 -27.41 7.44 2.52
N ASN A 690 -27.23 7.99 1.33
CA ASN A 690 -27.01 9.42 1.14
C ASN A 690 -28.36 10.16 1.09
N GLU A 691 -28.32 11.47 1.38
CA GLU A 691 -29.48 12.34 1.18
C GLU A 691 -30.03 12.22 -0.25
N ASN A 692 -31.35 12.14 -0.38
CA ASN A 692 -32.06 12.00 -1.66
C ASN A 692 -31.74 10.72 -2.45
N GLU A 693 -31.33 9.65 -1.77
CA GLU A 693 -31.21 8.31 -2.35
C GLU A 693 -32.25 7.36 -1.77
N ALA A 694 -32.86 6.57 -2.62
CA ALA A 694 -33.53 5.32 -2.23
C ALA A 694 -32.55 4.16 -2.47
N VAL A 695 -32.50 3.24 -1.52
CA VAL A 695 -31.54 2.13 -1.57
C VAL A 695 -32.31 0.81 -1.42
N PHE A 696 -32.23 -0.04 -2.43
CA PHE A 696 -32.67 -1.43 -2.31
C PHE A 696 -31.50 -2.25 -1.77
N VAL A 697 -31.71 -2.93 -0.65
CA VAL A 697 -30.72 -3.79 -0.01
C VAL A 697 -31.20 -5.23 -0.01
N SER A 698 -30.39 -6.13 -0.54
CA SER A 698 -30.60 -7.57 -0.47
C SER A 698 -29.39 -8.23 0.21
N ALA A 699 -29.59 -8.88 1.34
CA ALA A 699 -28.53 -9.53 2.10
C ALA A 699 -28.77 -11.04 2.27
N ASN A 700 -27.74 -11.85 2.00
CA ASN A 700 -27.68 -13.26 2.36
C ASN A 700 -26.81 -13.41 3.59
N VAL A 701 -27.39 -13.72 4.73
CA VAL A 701 -26.71 -13.84 6.02
C VAL A 701 -26.64 -15.31 6.43
N ARG A 702 -25.46 -15.77 6.82
CA ARG A 702 -25.21 -17.16 7.25
C ARG A 702 -24.51 -17.18 8.59
N ALA A 703 -24.84 -18.17 9.41
CA ALA A 703 -24.20 -18.45 10.68
C ALA A 703 -23.72 -19.91 10.76
N ASN A 704 -22.55 -20.11 11.36
CA ASN A 704 -22.04 -21.44 11.70
C ASN A 704 -21.40 -21.41 13.09
N GLU A 705 -21.63 -22.45 13.89
CA GLU A 705 -20.92 -22.64 15.16
C GLU A 705 -19.44 -22.94 14.93
N TYR A 706 -18.56 -22.22 15.61
CA TYR A 706 -17.11 -22.42 15.50
C TYR A 706 -16.69 -23.72 16.20
N GLY A 707 -16.03 -24.61 15.48
CA GLY A 707 -15.49 -25.88 16.02
C GLY A 707 -16.55 -26.94 16.35
N GLY A 708 -17.83 -26.72 16.02
CA GLY A 708 -18.95 -27.62 16.27
C GLY A 708 -19.69 -28.06 15.00
N ASN A 709 -20.41 -29.20 15.11
CA ASN A 709 -21.27 -29.71 14.04
C ASN A 709 -22.72 -29.29 14.19
N GLY A 710 -23.03 -28.26 15.01
CA GLY A 710 -24.36 -28.08 15.53
C GLY A 710 -25.11 -26.91 14.90
N GLU A 711 -24.85 -25.69 15.37
CA GLU A 711 -25.75 -24.58 15.10
C GLU A 711 -25.49 -23.95 13.73
N ARG A 712 -26.51 -23.78 12.95
CA ARG A 712 -26.46 -23.12 11.63
C ARG A 712 -27.70 -22.26 11.43
N ALA A 713 -27.56 -21.15 10.75
CA ALA A 713 -28.67 -20.35 10.27
C ALA A 713 -28.38 -19.75 8.89
N PHE A 714 -29.43 -19.54 8.14
CA PHE A 714 -29.39 -18.83 6.87
C PHE A 714 -30.59 -17.89 6.80
N TYR A 715 -30.32 -16.62 6.51
CA TYR A 715 -31.33 -15.58 6.30
C TYR A 715 -31.14 -14.92 4.96
N GLN A 716 -32.23 -14.62 4.28
CA GLN A 716 -32.28 -13.74 3.14
C GLN A 716 -33.11 -12.52 3.52
N LEU A 717 -32.49 -11.36 3.63
CA LEU A 717 -33.12 -10.09 4.00
C LEU A 717 -33.22 -9.22 2.75
N LYS A 718 -34.38 -8.57 2.54
CA LYS A 718 -34.62 -7.65 1.42
C LYS A 718 -35.50 -6.51 1.87
N SER A 719 -35.04 -5.27 1.64
CA SER A 719 -35.82 -4.07 2.00
C SER A 719 -35.42 -2.87 1.14
N ILE A 720 -36.31 -1.88 1.08
CA ILE A 720 -36.07 -0.59 0.46
C ILE A 720 -36.02 0.46 1.55
N TYR A 721 -34.98 1.29 1.53
CA TYR A 721 -34.79 2.37 2.49
C TYR A 721 -34.51 3.68 1.75
N ARG A 722 -34.87 4.81 2.40
CA ARG A 722 -34.49 6.15 1.99
C ARG A 722 -34.06 6.97 3.18
N GLN A 723 -33.33 8.03 2.94
CA GLN A 723 -33.03 9.03 3.97
C GLN A 723 -34.05 10.17 3.90
N ASP A 724 -34.66 10.52 5.04
CA ASP A 724 -35.55 11.67 5.14
C ASP A 724 -34.75 13.01 5.22
N ILE A 725 -35.48 14.12 5.13
CA ILE A 725 -34.89 15.51 5.19
C ILE A 725 -34.18 15.76 6.54
N GLY A 726 -34.45 14.97 7.58
CA GLY A 726 -33.79 15.06 8.89
C GLY A 726 -32.56 14.17 9.02
N GLY A 727 -32.17 13.45 7.97
CA GLY A 727 -31.03 12.54 7.98
C GLY A 727 -31.32 11.15 8.56
N ASN A 728 -32.61 10.83 8.85
CA ASN A 728 -32.99 9.53 9.40
C ASN A 728 -33.26 8.54 8.26
N ILE A 729 -32.92 7.27 8.50
CA ILE A 729 -33.25 6.21 7.57
C ILE A 729 -34.69 5.73 7.81
N VAL A 730 -35.47 5.77 6.76
CA VAL A 730 -36.89 5.35 6.76
C VAL A 730 -37.03 4.09 5.90
N LEU A 731 -37.63 3.08 6.45
CA LEU A 731 -38.02 1.87 5.73
C LEU A 731 -39.20 2.22 4.81
N ASP A 732 -39.00 2.13 3.50
CA ASP A 732 -40.07 2.37 2.52
C ASP A 732 -40.88 1.09 2.24
N ASP A 733 -40.21 -0.07 2.14
CA ASP A 733 -40.88 -1.35 1.91
C ASP A 733 -40.06 -2.53 2.44
N GLU A 734 -40.66 -3.44 3.19
CA GLU A 734 -40.08 -4.71 3.62
C GLU A 734 -40.52 -5.82 2.67
N ILE A 735 -39.59 -6.22 1.79
CA ILE A 735 -39.91 -7.16 0.71
C ILE A 735 -39.96 -8.60 1.20
N SER A 736 -39.02 -9.06 2.02
CA SER A 736 -39.07 -10.38 2.67
C SER A 736 -37.93 -10.65 3.63
N THR A 737 -38.19 -11.34 4.74
CA THR A 737 -37.20 -12.04 5.55
C THR A 737 -37.51 -13.55 5.45
N LEU A 738 -36.55 -14.30 4.89
CA LEU A 738 -36.66 -15.77 4.82
C LEU A 738 -35.51 -16.32 5.65
N GLY A 739 -35.80 -17.09 6.69
CA GLY A 739 -34.81 -17.67 7.58
C GLY A 739 -34.96 -19.17 7.73
N SER A 740 -33.84 -19.85 7.93
CA SER A 740 -33.75 -21.24 8.36
C SER A 740 -32.64 -21.36 9.39
N GLU A 741 -33.01 -21.84 10.58
CA GLU A 741 -32.09 -21.94 11.73
C GLU A 741 -32.20 -23.30 12.42
N THR A 742 -31.15 -23.79 13.04
CA THR A 742 -31.15 -24.99 13.87
C THR A 742 -31.59 -24.69 15.30
N THR A 743 -31.48 -23.43 15.73
CA THR A 743 -31.86 -22.97 17.06
C THR A 743 -32.59 -21.62 16.96
N ALA A 744 -33.81 -21.55 17.51
CA ALA A 744 -34.67 -20.36 17.44
C ALA A 744 -34.10 -19.09 18.11
N SER A 745 -32.95 -19.17 18.75
CA SER A 745 -32.26 -18.04 19.38
C SER A 745 -31.26 -17.31 18.43
N MET A 746 -31.00 -17.88 17.25
CA MET A 746 -30.21 -17.17 16.23
C MET A 746 -31.13 -16.28 15.40
N VAL A 747 -30.77 -15.01 15.24
CA VAL A 747 -31.57 -14.03 14.50
C VAL A 747 -30.65 -13.16 13.64
N ALA A 748 -31.10 -12.83 12.43
CA ALA A 748 -30.51 -11.75 11.63
C ALA A 748 -31.65 -10.85 11.12
N LYS A 749 -31.47 -9.56 11.23
CA LYS A 749 -32.43 -8.53 10.77
C LYS A 749 -31.71 -7.29 10.28
N PHE A 750 -32.41 -6.45 9.51
CA PHE A 750 -31.97 -5.08 9.30
C PHE A 750 -32.35 -4.23 10.53
N ASP A 751 -31.44 -3.34 10.92
CA ASP A 751 -31.67 -2.31 11.92
C ASP A 751 -31.50 -0.93 11.28
N SER A 752 -32.54 -0.10 11.37
CA SER A 752 -32.55 1.28 10.85
C SER A 752 -32.54 2.33 11.96
N ASN A 753 -32.41 1.92 13.23
CA ASN A 753 -32.45 2.82 14.39
C ASN A 753 -31.14 3.58 14.66
N THR A 754 -30.21 3.53 13.76
CA THR A 754 -28.94 4.25 13.91
C THR A 754 -29.12 5.75 13.66
N PRO A 755 -28.66 6.59 14.58
CA PRO A 755 -28.66 8.02 14.37
C PRO A 755 -27.58 8.37 13.34
N LYS A 756 -27.92 8.58 12.09
CA LYS A 756 -27.14 9.09 10.97
C LYS A 756 -26.97 8.12 9.80
N GLY A 757 -27.98 8.06 8.96
CA GLY A 757 -27.78 7.80 7.54
C GLY A 757 -27.31 6.42 7.12
N ALA A 758 -27.49 5.36 7.92
CA ALA A 758 -27.07 4.01 7.53
C ALA A 758 -28.06 2.91 7.91
N ILE A 759 -28.01 1.82 7.17
CA ILE A 759 -28.74 0.56 7.44
C ILE A 759 -27.72 -0.42 8.02
N GLU A 760 -28.04 -1.05 9.13
CA GLU A 760 -27.18 -2.05 9.75
C GLU A 760 -27.79 -3.46 9.65
N ILE A 761 -26.93 -4.47 9.60
CA ILE A 761 -27.36 -5.87 9.76
C ILE A 761 -26.99 -6.30 11.18
N GLU A 762 -28.00 -6.44 12.01
CA GLU A 762 -27.86 -6.94 13.37
C GLU A 762 -28.05 -8.46 13.40
N VAL A 763 -27.16 -9.16 14.09
CA VAL A 763 -27.23 -10.61 14.30
C VAL A 763 -27.12 -10.94 15.79
N THR A 764 -27.79 -12.02 16.18
CA THR A 764 -27.76 -12.55 17.55
C THR A 764 -27.30 -14.01 17.51
N GLY A 765 -26.33 -14.38 18.32
CA GLY A 765 -25.80 -15.72 18.46
C GLY A 765 -26.51 -16.55 19.51
N VAL A 766 -25.92 -17.67 19.89
CA VAL A 766 -26.42 -18.61 20.91
C VAL A 766 -25.60 -18.46 22.19
N ALA A 767 -26.27 -18.47 23.35
CA ALA A 767 -25.58 -18.32 24.64
C ALA A 767 -24.49 -19.39 24.82
N LEU A 768 -23.31 -18.96 25.28
CA LEU A 768 -22.14 -19.81 25.53
C LEU A 768 -21.53 -20.49 24.29
N LYS A 769 -21.95 -20.10 23.08
CA LYS A 769 -21.39 -20.61 21.83
C LYS A 769 -20.74 -19.47 21.03
N GLN A 770 -19.71 -19.80 20.31
CA GLN A 770 -19.08 -18.89 19.35
C GLN A 770 -19.73 -19.13 17.99
N ILE A 771 -20.39 -18.12 17.45
CA ILE A 771 -21.07 -18.18 16.17
C ILE A 771 -20.36 -17.25 15.19
N VAL A 772 -20.00 -17.78 14.04
CA VAL A 772 -19.43 -17.00 12.92
C VAL A 772 -20.57 -16.63 11.98
N TRP A 773 -20.79 -15.34 11.82
CA TRP A 773 -21.76 -14.76 10.93
C TRP A 773 -21.07 -14.20 9.68
N THR A 774 -21.65 -14.44 8.53
CA THR A 774 -21.22 -13.88 7.25
C THR A 774 -22.42 -13.30 6.52
N ALA A 775 -22.27 -12.11 5.95
CA ALA A 775 -23.28 -11.48 5.13
C ALA A 775 -22.73 -11.12 3.74
N SER A 776 -23.46 -11.45 2.69
CA SER A 776 -23.23 -10.96 1.33
C SER A 776 -24.36 -10.02 0.98
N VAL A 777 -24.05 -8.75 0.77
CA VAL A 777 -25.02 -7.68 0.61
C VAL A 777 -24.93 -7.08 -0.78
N GLU A 778 -26.05 -7.07 -1.50
CA GLU A 778 -26.19 -6.36 -2.76
C GLU A 778 -26.97 -5.06 -2.51
N VAL A 779 -26.38 -3.94 -2.94
CA VAL A 779 -26.95 -2.60 -2.75
C VAL A 779 -27.21 -1.99 -4.12
N GLN A 780 -28.47 -1.68 -4.40
CA GLN A 780 -28.85 -0.95 -5.61
C GLN A 780 -29.31 0.44 -5.21
N ARG A 781 -28.59 1.46 -5.66
CA ARG A 781 -28.88 2.88 -5.40
C ARG A 781 -29.74 3.44 -6.51
N ILE A 782 -30.86 4.06 -6.14
CA ILE A 782 -31.80 4.68 -7.05
C ILE A 782 -31.79 6.18 -6.76
N SER A 783 -31.28 6.98 -7.71
CA SER A 783 -31.35 8.43 -7.56
C SER A 783 -32.78 8.94 -7.83
N GLU A 784 -33.25 9.95 -7.07
CA GLU A 784 -34.63 10.50 -7.15
C GLU A 784 -35.07 10.96 -8.55
N LYS A 785 -34.16 11.20 -9.49
CA LYS A 785 -34.53 11.57 -10.86
C LYS A 785 -35.35 10.53 -11.64
N LEU A 786 -35.54 9.33 -11.09
CA LEU A 786 -36.35 8.27 -11.69
C LEU A 786 -37.73 8.07 -11.03
N TYR A 787 -37.97 8.73 -9.90
CA TYR A 787 -39.26 8.58 -9.15
C TYR A 787 -40.34 9.58 -9.54
N GLU A 788 -40.06 10.60 -10.38
CA GLU A 788 -41.03 11.57 -10.91
C GLU A 788 -41.62 11.16 -12.26
N ARG A 789 -41.75 9.87 -12.55
CA ARG A 789 -42.48 9.41 -13.75
C ARG A 789 -43.58 8.44 -13.41
#